data_24fba473d3e579cbd38421da532495a4
#
_entry.id   24fba473d3e579cbd38421da532495a4
#
_cell.length_a   1.000
_cell.length_b   1.000
_cell.length_c   1.000
_cell.angle_alpha   90.00
_cell.angle_beta   90.00
_cell.angle_gamma   90.00
#
_symmetry.space_group_name_H-M   'P 1'
#
loop_
_entity.id
_entity.type
_entity.pdbx_description
1 polymer ?
#
loop_
_entity_poly.entity_id
_entity_poly.type
_entity_poly.pdbx_seq_one_letter_code
_entity_poly.pdbx_strand_id
1 'polypeptide(L)'
;MGKEYLHDPRKVLEDLNTGESGLTSEEVARRQAQYGANKLAEGNKKTKLQRFLEQLKDPMLIMLIIAAGVSAVTNIISGESMVEVFIIIVVVLINAILGVLQESKAEEAIEALQTMTAATCKVIRDGKQQVIPSAELVPGDIVVLEAGDAVPADGRLISAASLKIEESALTGESVPVNKLIDILNLGDGKDVPLGDRVNMCYMGSTVVYGRGIAVITATGMDTEMGKIADALNQTQEELTPLQIKLNELGKKLSYLVLLICVFIFVFDLLVSKDMSLKSILEIFMVAVSLAVAAIPEGLATVVTVVLSIGVTKMSKENAVVRRLTAVETLGCTQIICSDKTGTLTQNKMTVTEHVGDGRQIATAMALCCDAILNDKDEAEGEPTEAALVNFAVKQGLKKYELEIAYPRVNECPFDSSRKMMSTIHKTEEGFVQFTKGAPDVILSRCTSYFDGEKEVPFTDELKAKFLVDNKAMADKALRVLAVSKRDWNENPENNSSENLEHDLCLIGLTGMIDPIRPEVKDAIVECRKAGIRPIMITGDHKDTAVAIAKDLGIIEDASAAITGAQLDEISDEDFESRVVEFSVYARVQPEHKVRIVSAWKKRGAITAMTGDGVNDAPSIKTADIGIGMGITGTDVTKNVSDMILADDNFATIVNAVEEGRRIYDNIRKAIQFLLSSNMSEVLGIFFATLLGFTLLKPVHLLFINLITDAFPALALGLEKEEPDTMRRPPRDSKDSIFAGGMVFDIVYQGLMITVLTITSYIIGHSMEVGYFEMPKGLSPDGMTMAFMTMNMCEIFQSLNMRSQRASIFRLNYQNKALFGTMIMSLVFVTIVIEVPFIANMFGFTSVSLTEYAIALGLSVLVIPIVECIKFVQRRIRG
;
A
#
# COMPACT_ATOMS: atom_id res chain seq x y z
N MET A 1 -12.17 -25.80 30.48
CA MET A 1 -12.65 -24.83 29.49
C MET A 1 -12.65 -25.54 28.14
N GLY A 2 -13.62 -25.31 27.29
CA GLY A 2 -13.68 -25.91 25.94
C GLY A 2 -15.06 -26.49 25.54
N LYS A 3 -16.09 -26.37 26.39
CA LYS A 3 -17.45 -26.79 26.08
C LYS A 3 -18.50 -25.75 26.47
N GLU A 4 -18.16 -24.47 26.33
CA GLU A 4 -19.00 -23.31 26.68
C GLU A 4 -20.31 -23.29 25.88
N TYR A 5 -20.33 -23.89 24.69
CA TYR A 5 -21.54 -24.10 23.85
C TYR A 5 -22.60 -25.01 24.50
N LEU A 6 -22.24 -25.80 25.50
CA LEU A 6 -23.16 -26.68 26.25
C LEU A 6 -23.71 -25.99 27.50
N HIS A 7 -23.28 -24.75 27.80
CA HIS A 7 -23.67 -24.04 29.01
C HIS A 7 -24.54 -22.83 28.70
N ASP A 8 -25.43 -22.51 29.62
CA ASP A 8 -26.20 -21.27 29.62
C ASP A 8 -25.26 -20.06 29.62
N PRO A 9 -25.56 -18.97 28.86
CA PRO A 9 -24.74 -17.77 28.87
C PRO A 9 -24.41 -17.22 30.25
N ARG A 10 -25.36 -17.26 31.20
CA ARG A 10 -25.15 -16.80 32.58
C ARG A 10 -24.09 -17.63 33.30
N LYS A 11 -24.12 -18.95 33.11
CA LYS A 11 -23.11 -19.82 33.70
C LYS A 11 -21.72 -19.55 33.16
N VAL A 12 -21.62 -19.30 31.85
CA VAL A 12 -20.33 -18.95 31.21
C VAL A 12 -19.80 -17.63 31.74
N LEU A 13 -20.66 -16.63 31.99
CA LEU A 13 -20.29 -15.37 32.66
C LEU A 13 -19.76 -15.61 34.07
N GLU A 14 -20.45 -16.46 34.87
CA GLU A 14 -20.02 -16.83 36.21
C GLU A 14 -18.69 -17.57 36.22
N ASP A 15 -18.50 -18.56 35.32
CA ASP A 15 -17.27 -19.34 35.20
C ASP A 15 -16.06 -18.45 34.79
N LEU A 16 -16.30 -17.40 34.01
CA LEU A 16 -15.29 -16.42 33.60
C LEU A 16 -15.16 -15.26 34.61
N ASN A 17 -15.88 -15.26 35.74
CA ASN A 17 -15.90 -14.19 36.73
C ASN A 17 -16.11 -12.81 36.07
N THR A 18 -17.15 -12.67 35.22
CA THR A 18 -17.51 -11.43 34.51
C THR A 18 -19.03 -11.26 34.55
N GLY A 19 -19.53 -10.11 34.11
CA GLY A 19 -20.95 -9.82 33.99
C GLY A 19 -21.26 -9.00 32.74
N GLU A 20 -22.53 -8.70 32.49
CA GLU A 20 -22.98 -7.91 31.34
C GLU A 20 -22.38 -6.49 31.30
N SER A 21 -21.95 -5.94 32.46
CA SER A 21 -21.22 -4.67 32.57
C SER A 21 -19.76 -4.75 32.14
N GLY A 22 -19.26 -5.95 31.84
CA GLY A 22 -17.88 -6.21 31.46
C GLY A 22 -16.89 -6.21 32.64
N LEU A 23 -15.63 -6.41 32.32
CA LEU A 23 -14.54 -6.43 33.30
C LEU A 23 -14.17 -5.02 33.75
N THR A 24 -13.63 -4.91 34.97
CA THR A 24 -13.00 -3.67 35.45
C THR A 24 -11.61 -3.51 34.85
N SER A 25 -11.15 -2.26 34.73
CA SER A 25 -9.81 -1.95 34.20
C SER A 25 -8.68 -2.64 34.98
N GLU A 26 -8.82 -2.84 36.30
CA GLU A 26 -7.85 -3.55 37.15
C GLU A 26 -7.81 -5.06 36.81
N GLU A 27 -8.98 -5.68 36.61
CA GLU A 27 -9.08 -7.09 36.25
C GLU A 27 -8.56 -7.36 34.86
N VAL A 28 -8.79 -6.44 33.90
CA VAL A 28 -8.22 -6.51 32.55
C VAL A 28 -6.70 -6.54 32.60
N ALA A 29 -6.07 -5.61 33.35
CA ALA A 29 -4.60 -5.57 33.47
C ALA A 29 -4.04 -6.87 34.06
N ARG A 30 -4.73 -7.45 35.07
CA ARG A 30 -4.36 -8.74 35.67
C ARG A 30 -4.43 -9.88 34.63
N ARG A 31 -5.51 -9.92 33.83
CA ARG A 31 -5.71 -10.95 32.79
C ARG A 31 -4.76 -10.80 31.63
N GLN A 32 -4.45 -9.58 31.22
CA GLN A 32 -3.42 -9.35 30.21
C GLN A 32 -2.04 -9.87 30.64
N ALA A 33 -1.68 -9.69 31.90
CA ALA A 33 -0.44 -10.25 32.43
C ALA A 33 -0.46 -11.80 32.50
N GLN A 34 -1.65 -12.41 32.66
CA GLN A 34 -1.81 -13.86 32.76
C GLN A 34 -1.91 -14.56 31.41
N TYR A 35 -2.72 -14.03 30.48
CA TYR A 35 -3.04 -14.67 29.18
C TYR A 35 -2.23 -14.11 28.02
N GLY A 36 -1.55 -12.95 28.20
CA GLY A 36 -0.83 -12.27 27.14
C GLY A 36 -1.73 -11.52 26.16
N ALA A 37 -1.16 -11.09 25.05
CA ALA A 37 -1.89 -10.38 24.00
C ALA A 37 -2.70 -11.35 23.12
N ASN A 38 -3.89 -10.92 22.68
CA ASN A 38 -4.71 -11.66 21.72
C ASN A 38 -4.10 -11.58 20.32
N LYS A 39 -3.03 -12.33 20.11
CA LYS A 39 -2.32 -12.44 18.82
C LYS A 39 -2.02 -13.89 18.52
N LEU A 40 -2.11 -14.27 17.26
CA LEU A 40 -1.59 -15.54 16.79
C LEU A 40 -0.05 -15.48 16.87
N ALA A 41 0.59 -16.61 17.20
CA ALA A 41 2.06 -16.66 17.23
C ALA A 41 2.57 -16.35 15.83
N GLU A 42 3.32 -15.27 15.71
CA GLU A 42 4.17 -15.05 14.54
C GLU A 42 5.22 -16.15 14.50
N GLY A 43 5.54 -16.66 13.30
CA GLY A 43 6.59 -17.68 13.15
C GLY A 43 7.86 -17.26 13.89
N ASN A 44 8.64 -18.25 14.37
CA ASN A 44 9.83 -17.99 15.17
C ASN A 44 10.76 -16.98 14.48
N LYS A 45 10.80 -15.74 14.98
CA LYS A 45 11.73 -14.71 14.48
C LYS A 45 13.14 -15.22 14.63
N LYS A 46 13.88 -15.25 13.52
CA LYS A 46 15.27 -15.65 13.53
C LYS A 46 16.10 -14.72 14.41
N THR A 47 16.90 -15.26 15.30
CA THR A 47 17.83 -14.46 16.10
C THR A 47 18.91 -13.83 15.21
N LYS A 48 19.50 -12.72 15.64
CA LYS A 48 20.60 -12.05 14.90
C LYS A 48 21.76 -13.03 14.63
N LEU A 49 22.03 -13.98 15.52
CA LEU A 49 23.04 -15.00 15.34
C LEU A 49 22.64 -16.03 14.27
N GLN A 50 21.38 -16.45 14.23
CA GLN A 50 20.89 -17.35 13.19
C GLN A 50 20.97 -16.70 11.81
N ARG A 51 20.59 -15.43 11.68
CA ARG A 51 20.75 -14.66 10.43
C ARG A 51 22.20 -14.55 10.02
N PHE A 52 23.09 -14.25 10.95
CA PHE A 52 24.53 -14.20 10.68
C PHE A 52 25.05 -15.54 10.14
N LEU A 53 24.64 -16.66 10.74
CA LEU A 53 25.03 -17.99 10.26
C LEU A 53 24.38 -18.35 8.91
N GLU A 54 23.18 -17.82 8.62
CA GLU A 54 22.55 -17.96 7.30
C GLU A 54 23.26 -17.14 6.23
N GLN A 55 23.68 -15.91 6.55
CA GLN A 55 24.50 -15.10 5.65
C GLN A 55 25.80 -15.83 5.28
N LEU A 56 26.46 -16.51 6.22
CA LEU A 56 27.66 -17.31 5.94
C LEU A 56 27.40 -18.52 5.02
N LYS A 57 26.13 -18.93 4.82
CA LYS A 57 25.76 -19.98 3.86
C LYS A 57 25.54 -19.43 2.45
N ASP A 58 25.65 -18.14 2.25
CA ASP A 58 25.59 -17.54 0.91
C ASP A 58 26.68 -18.20 0.04
N PRO A 59 26.33 -18.66 -1.19
CA PRO A 59 27.27 -19.35 -2.07
C PRO A 59 28.53 -18.54 -2.33
N MET A 60 28.44 -17.23 -2.31
CA MET A 60 29.55 -16.34 -2.55
C MET A 60 30.48 -16.24 -1.35
N LEU A 61 29.95 -16.06 -0.13
CA LEU A 61 30.77 -16.10 1.09
C LEU A 61 31.44 -17.46 1.26
N ILE A 62 30.77 -18.55 0.84
CA ILE A 62 31.40 -19.88 0.81
C ILE A 62 32.57 -19.92 -0.16
N MET A 63 32.42 -19.37 -1.38
CA MET A 63 33.53 -19.29 -2.35
C MET A 63 34.71 -18.49 -1.82
N LEU A 64 34.45 -17.37 -1.14
CA LEU A 64 35.48 -16.56 -0.49
C LEU A 64 36.19 -17.29 0.64
N ILE A 65 35.46 -18.04 1.44
CA ILE A 65 36.05 -18.89 2.51
C ILE A 65 36.94 -19.98 1.87
N ILE A 66 36.49 -20.56 0.76
CA ILE A 66 37.32 -21.53 -0.01
C ILE A 66 38.56 -20.81 -0.58
N ALA A 67 38.42 -19.64 -1.16
CA ALA A 67 39.54 -18.84 -1.67
C ALA A 67 40.54 -18.48 -0.57
N ALA A 68 40.06 -18.07 0.61
CA ALA A 68 40.92 -17.85 1.77
C ALA A 68 41.69 -19.12 2.20
N GLY A 69 41.01 -20.27 2.16
CA GLY A 69 41.65 -21.57 2.43
C GLY A 69 42.74 -21.94 1.43
N VAL A 70 42.44 -21.71 0.12
CA VAL A 70 43.44 -21.96 -0.93
C VAL A 70 44.60 -20.99 -0.84
N SER A 71 44.33 -19.68 -0.62
CA SER A 71 45.37 -18.65 -0.42
C SER A 71 46.25 -18.99 0.80
N ALA A 72 45.63 -19.45 1.92
CA ALA A 72 46.38 -19.89 3.09
C ALA A 72 47.35 -21.06 2.79
N VAL A 73 46.88 -22.06 2.06
CA VAL A 73 47.72 -23.18 1.64
C VAL A 73 48.85 -22.71 0.73
N THR A 74 48.55 -21.85 -0.24
CA THR A 74 49.56 -21.29 -1.17
C THR A 74 50.63 -20.49 -0.42
N ASN A 75 50.24 -19.61 0.49
CA ASN A 75 51.11 -18.75 1.26
C ASN A 75 51.98 -19.58 2.24
N ILE A 76 51.46 -20.66 2.82
CA ILE A 76 52.25 -21.58 3.65
C ILE A 76 53.32 -22.29 2.78
N ILE A 77 52.99 -22.77 1.60
CA ILE A 77 53.91 -23.46 0.68
C ILE A 77 54.98 -22.50 0.13
N SER A 78 54.58 -21.26 -0.20
CA SER A 78 55.46 -20.22 -0.76
C SER A 78 56.26 -19.45 0.29
N GLY A 79 55.97 -19.63 1.59
CA GLY A 79 56.55 -18.83 2.67
C GLY A 79 56.14 -17.35 2.65
N GLU A 80 55.01 -17.05 2.04
CA GLU A 80 54.45 -15.70 1.92
C GLU A 80 53.61 -15.31 3.14
N SER A 81 53.25 -14.01 3.24
CA SER A 81 52.51 -13.47 4.37
C SER A 81 51.06 -13.95 4.39
N MET A 82 50.49 -14.28 5.57
CA MET A 82 49.08 -14.60 5.77
C MET A 82 48.13 -13.38 5.81
N VAL A 83 48.64 -12.20 5.53
CA VAL A 83 47.86 -10.93 5.60
C VAL A 83 46.69 -10.95 4.64
N GLU A 84 46.87 -11.45 3.42
CA GLU A 84 45.81 -11.55 2.43
C GLU A 84 44.62 -12.43 2.89
N VAL A 85 44.95 -13.59 3.50
CA VAL A 85 43.95 -14.51 4.07
C VAL A 85 43.18 -13.82 5.18
N PHE A 86 43.90 -13.09 6.07
CA PHE A 86 43.26 -12.37 7.16
C PHE A 86 42.29 -11.28 6.62
N ILE A 87 42.67 -10.54 5.57
CA ILE A 87 41.82 -9.52 4.95
C ILE A 87 40.54 -10.14 4.37
N ILE A 88 40.66 -11.25 3.63
CA ILE A 88 39.49 -11.95 3.06
C ILE A 88 38.53 -12.33 4.18
N ILE A 89 39.02 -12.90 5.28
CA ILE A 89 38.19 -13.28 6.42
C ILE A 89 37.51 -12.06 7.06
N VAL A 90 38.25 -10.97 7.26
CA VAL A 90 37.69 -9.72 7.82
C VAL A 90 36.60 -9.18 6.92
N VAL A 91 36.80 -9.15 5.60
CA VAL A 91 35.79 -8.69 4.63
C VAL A 91 34.55 -9.59 4.63
N VAL A 92 34.72 -10.92 4.69
CA VAL A 92 33.61 -11.89 4.83
C VAL A 92 32.79 -11.60 6.08
N LEU A 93 33.45 -11.33 7.21
CA LEU A 93 32.76 -10.99 8.46
C LEU A 93 32.01 -9.65 8.38
N ILE A 94 32.64 -8.63 7.78
CA ILE A 94 31.99 -7.31 7.58
C ILE A 94 30.78 -7.47 6.68
N ASN A 95 30.88 -8.20 5.59
CA ASN A 95 29.77 -8.44 4.66
C ASN A 95 28.61 -9.17 5.36
N ALA A 96 28.88 -10.23 6.10
CA ALA A 96 27.86 -10.94 6.87
C ALA A 96 27.17 -10.04 7.92
N ILE A 97 27.92 -9.18 8.61
CA ILE A 97 27.38 -8.22 9.58
C ILE A 97 26.50 -7.17 8.89
N LEU A 98 26.96 -6.60 7.77
CA LEU A 98 26.19 -5.62 7.00
C LEU A 98 24.90 -6.23 6.45
N GLY A 99 24.95 -7.47 5.93
CA GLY A 99 23.77 -8.21 5.50
C GLY A 99 22.74 -8.36 6.61
N VAL A 100 23.16 -8.76 7.81
CA VAL A 100 22.26 -8.86 8.99
C VAL A 100 21.67 -7.50 9.37
N LEU A 101 22.46 -6.43 9.34
CA LEU A 101 21.97 -5.07 9.67
C LEU A 101 20.95 -4.57 8.66
N GLN A 102 21.17 -4.80 7.38
CA GLN A 102 20.26 -4.42 6.31
C GLN A 102 18.95 -5.22 6.37
N GLU A 103 19.01 -6.52 6.56
CA GLU A 103 17.86 -7.40 6.72
C GLU A 103 17.03 -7.01 7.95
N SER A 104 17.68 -6.77 9.10
CA SER A 104 16.99 -6.34 10.32
C SER A 104 16.26 -5.01 10.16
N LYS A 105 16.85 -4.03 9.46
CA LYS A 105 16.19 -2.74 9.18
C LYS A 105 14.99 -2.88 8.25
N ALA A 106 15.07 -3.75 7.25
CA ALA A 106 13.95 -4.04 6.36
C ALA A 106 12.78 -4.66 7.13
N GLU A 107 13.03 -5.62 8.01
CA GLU A 107 11.99 -6.22 8.86
C GLU A 107 11.38 -5.23 9.85
N GLU A 108 12.19 -4.42 10.54
CA GLU A 108 11.69 -3.38 11.44
C GLU A 108 10.69 -2.44 10.75
N ALA A 109 10.98 -2.07 9.49
CA ALA A 109 10.09 -1.22 8.71
C ALA A 109 8.78 -1.93 8.33
N ILE A 110 8.82 -3.23 8.01
CA ILE A 110 7.64 -4.05 7.72
C ILE A 110 6.79 -4.22 8.99
N GLU A 111 7.40 -4.49 10.14
CA GLU A 111 6.70 -4.65 11.42
C GLU A 111 6.01 -3.35 11.87
N ALA A 112 6.66 -2.20 11.67
CA ALA A 112 6.06 -0.90 11.94
C ALA A 112 4.78 -0.66 11.11
N LEU A 113 4.72 -1.16 9.88
CA LEU A 113 3.52 -1.07 9.03
C LEU A 113 2.38 -1.97 9.53
N GLN A 114 2.69 -3.17 9.97
CA GLN A 114 1.68 -4.10 10.51
C GLN A 114 1.01 -3.53 11.77
N THR A 115 1.76 -2.81 12.61
CA THR A 115 1.19 -2.15 13.80
C THR A 115 0.26 -0.99 13.46
N MET A 116 0.43 -0.31 12.33
CA MET A 116 -0.45 0.78 11.89
C MET A 116 -1.84 0.30 11.40
N THR A 117 -1.97 -0.98 11.07
CA THR A 117 -3.21 -1.62 10.60
C THR A 117 -3.84 -2.54 11.65
N ALA A 118 -3.47 -2.38 12.92
CA ALA A 118 -4.00 -3.22 13.99
C ALA A 118 -5.53 -3.16 14.05
N ALA A 119 -6.16 -4.32 14.02
CA ALA A 119 -7.61 -4.44 14.13
C ALA A 119 -8.09 -3.90 15.49
N THR A 120 -9.24 -3.23 15.51
CA THR A 120 -9.92 -2.75 16.71
C THR A 120 -11.23 -3.48 16.93
N CYS A 121 -11.75 -3.49 18.16
CA CYS A 121 -13.04 -4.08 18.47
C CYS A 121 -13.78 -3.25 19.51
N LYS A 122 -15.11 -3.38 19.53
CA LYS A 122 -16.01 -2.71 20.48
C LYS A 122 -16.19 -3.61 21.69
N VAL A 123 -15.82 -3.13 22.88
CA VAL A 123 -15.98 -3.87 24.14
C VAL A 123 -16.79 -3.09 25.16
N ILE A 124 -17.44 -3.81 26.06
CA ILE A 124 -18.05 -3.22 27.25
C ILE A 124 -17.12 -3.50 28.42
N ARG A 125 -16.57 -2.46 29.03
CA ARG A 125 -15.75 -2.49 30.25
C ARG A 125 -16.22 -1.39 31.19
N ASP A 126 -16.22 -1.65 32.49
CA ASP A 126 -16.69 -0.71 33.51
C ASP A 126 -18.12 -0.15 33.23
N GLY A 127 -18.98 -0.97 32.57
CA GLY A 127 -20.33 -0.58 32.17
C GLY A 127 -20.43 0.39 31.01
N LYS A 128 -19.30 0.67 30.31
CA LYS A 128 -19.25 1.57 29.16
C LYS A 128 -18.72 0.88 27.91
N GLN A 129 -19.34 1.15 26.78
CA GLN A 129 -18.82 0.71 25.49
C GLN A 129 -17.61 1.57 25.10
N GLN A 130 -16.54 0.91 24.67
CA GLN A 130 -15.30 1.55 24.19
C GLN A 130 -14.68 0.75 23.05
N VAL A 131 -13.90 1.43 22.20
CA VAL A 131 -13.15 0.81 21.11
C VAL A 131 -11.70 0.60 21.58
N ILE A 132 -11.23 -0.63 21.48
CA ILE A 132 -9.86 -1.00 21.86
C ILE A 132 -9.16 -1.74 20.74
N PRO A 133 -7.81 -1.77 20.69
CA PRO A 133 -7.08 -2.71 19.85
C PRO A 133 -7.48 -4.15 20.16
N SER A 134 -7.79 -4.95 19.16
CA SER A 134 -8.18 -6.37 19.33
C SER A 134 -7.11 -7.20 20.06
N ALA A 135 -5.84 -6.79 19.97
CA ALA A 135 -4.72 -7.41 20.67
C ALA A 135 -4.80 -7.27 22.23
N GLU A 136 -5.60 -6.32 22.73
CA GLU A 136 -5.78 -6.06 24.16
C GLU A 136 -6.95 -6.83 24.80
N LEU A 137 -7.66 -7.66 23.99
CA LEU A 137 -8.73 -8.51 24.47
C LEU A 137 -8.20 -9.60 25.41
N VAL A 138 -9.01 -9.88 26.44
CA VAL A 138 -8.76 -10.95 27.40
C VAL A 138 -9.99 -11.84 27.56
N PRO A 139 -9.82 -13.12 27.97
CA PRO A 139 -10.97 -13.98 28.31
C PRO A 139 -11.83 -13.33 29.39
N GLY A 140 -13.15 -13.27 29.15
CA GLY A 140 -14.14 -12.61 30.00
C GLY A 140 -14.53 -11.20 29.56
N ASP A 141 -13.89 -10.60 28.55
CA ASP A 141 -14.35 -9.36 27.94
C ASP A 141 -15.70 -9.55 27.23
N ILE A 142 -16.54 -8.54 27.27
CA ILE A 142 -17.81 -8.50 26.55
C ILE A 142 -17.62 -7.71 25.26
N VAL A 143 -17.78 -8.38 24.13
CA VAL A 143 -17.60 -7.81 22.80
C VAL A 143 -18.96 -7.55 22.15
N VAL A 144 -19.12 -6.38 21.53
CA VAL A 144 -20.28 -6.02 20.71
C VAL A 144 -19.93 -6.30 19.25
N LEU A 145 -20.76 -7.09 18.58
CA LEU A 145 -20.59 -7.51 17.20
C LEU A 145 -21.70 -6.90 16.33
N GLU A 146 -21.34 -6.25 15.25
CA GLU A 146 -22.24 -5.65 14.26
C GLU A 146 -21.87 -6.10 12.85
N ALA A 147 -22.82 -6.00 11.91
CA ALA A 147 -22.55 -6.36 10.52
C ALA A 147 -21.36 -5.56 9.97
N GLY A 148 -20.37 -6.27 9.42
CA GLY A 148 -19.10 -5.70 8.95
C GLY A 148 -17.92 -5.85 9.91
N ASP A 149 -18.16 -6.23 11.16
CA ASP A 149 -17.10 -6.47 12.13
C ASP A 149 -16.45 -7.85 11.90
N ALA A 150 -15.13 -7.92 12.06
CA ALA A 150 -14.44 -9.20 12.21
C ALA A 150 -14.57 -9.69 13.66
N VAL A 151 -14.79 -10.99 13.85
CA VAL A 151 -14.79 -11.59 15.19
C VAL A 151 -13.36 -11.63 15.72
N PRO A 152 -13.07 -10.88 16.81
CA PRO A 152 -11.68 -10.65 17.21
C PRO A 152 -11.07 -11.79 18.05
N ALA A 153 -11.89 -12.68 18.61
CA ALA A 153 -11.48 -13.82 19.45
C ALA A 153 -12.64 -14.80 19.57
N ASP A 154 -12.40 -16.00 20.10
CA ASP A 154 -13.46 -16.97 20.29
C ASP A 154 -14.37 -16.54 21.46
N GLY A 155 -15.67 -16.60 21.24
CA GLY A 155 -16.66 -16.15 22.23
C GLY A 155 -17.95 -16.94 22.23
N ARG A 156 -18.62 -16.93 23.41
CA ARG A 156 -19.99 -17.45 23.60
C ARG A 156 -20.99 -16.30 23.47
N LEU A 157 -21.97 -16.46 22.59
CA LEU A 157 -23.00 -15.45 22.37
C LEU A 157 -23.91 -15.33 23.59
N ILE A 158 -24.12 -14.09 24.04
CA ILE A 158 -25.04 -13.72 25.14
C ILE A 158 -26.35 -13.19 24.58
N SER A 159 -26.25 -12.42 23.47
CA SER A 159 -27.38 -11.85 22.75
C SER A 159 -27.15 -11.94 21.25
N ALA A 160 -28.21 -12.22 20.50
CA ALA A 160 -28.17 -12.26 19.04
C ALA A 160 -29.48 -11.73 18.48
N ALA A 161 -29.41 -10.70 17.62
CA ALA A 161 -30.55 -10.14 16.90
C ALA A 161 -30.32 -10.33 15.39
N SER A 162 -30.91 -11.39 14.83
CA SER A 162 -30.74 -11.80 13.43
C SER A 162 -29.27 -11.93 13.01
N LEU A 163 -28.38 -12.31 13.93
CA LEU A 163 -26.94 -12.38 13.71
C LEU A 163 -26.60 -13.51 12.76
N LYS A 164 -25.85 -13.19 11.69
CA LYS A 164 -25.27 -14.17 10.77
C LYS A 164 -23.77 -13.96 10.67
N ILE A 165 -23.02 -15.04 10.82
CA ILE A 165 -21.55 -15.03 10.78
C ILE A 165 -21.08 -15.97 9.67
N GLU A 166 -20.18 -15.49 8.83
CA GLU A 166 -19.46 -16.29 7.84
C GLU A 166 -18.22 -16.89 8.51
N GLU A 167 -18.15 -18.21 8.54
CA GLU A 167 -17.11 -18.99 9.21
C GLU A 167 -16.25 -19.81 8.23
N SER A 168 -16.23 -19.42 6.96
CA SER A 168 -15.56 -20.15 5.88
C SER A 168 -14.08 -20.44 6.14
N ALA A 169 -13.39 -19.54 6.85
CA ALA A 169 -11.99 -19.71 7.23
C ALA A 169 -11.74 -20.92 8.15
N LEU A 170 -12.75 -21.34 8.89
CA LEU A 170 -12.67 -22.44 9.86
C LEU A 170 -13.40 -23.69 9.40
N THR A 171 -14.56 -23.52 8.75
CA THR A 171 -15.45 -24.63 8.37
C THR A 171 -15.32 -25.03 6.91
N GLY A 172 -14.78 -24.15 6.05
CA GLY A 172 -14.76 -24.29 4.59
C GLY A 172 -16.10 -23.98 3.92
N GLU A 173 -17.16 -23.68 4.69
CA GLU A 173 -18.49 -23.38 4.21
C GLU A 173 -18.67 -21.87 4.01
N SER A 174 -18.95 -21.43 2.77
CA SER A 174 -19.12 -20.00 2.44
C SER A 174 -20.52 -19.45 2.76
N VAL A 175 -21.47 -20.31 3.20
CA VAL A 175 -22.82 -19.87 3.54
C VAL A 175 -22.82 -19.33 4.97
N PRO A 176 -23.28 -18.08 5.21
CA PRO A 176 -23.33 -17.54 6.55
C PRO A 176 -24.24 -18.31 7.49
N VAL A 177 -23.74 -18.62 8.66
CA VAL A 177 -24.46 -19.39 9.70
C VAL A 177 -25.32 -18.45 10.54
N ASN A 178 -26.61 -18.79 10.68
CA ASN A 178 -27.50 -18.10 11.62
C ASN A 178 -27.08 -18.42 13.06
N LYS A 179 -26.80 -17.42 13.84
CA LYS A 179 -26.37 -17.56 15.23
C LYS A 179 -27.53 -17.44 16.20
N LEU A 180 -27.52 -18.33 17.21
CA LEU A 180 -28.51 -18.42 18.27
C LEU A 180 -27.84 -18.34 19.64
N ILE A 181 -28.62 -18.20 20.69
CA ILE A 181 -28.09 -18.18 22.07
C ILE A 181 -28.42 -19.48 22.84
N ASP A 182 -29.24 -20.33 22.27
CA ASP A 182 -29.72 -21.57 22.90
C ASP A 182 -28.57 -22.52 23.27
N ILE A 183 -28.81 -23.33 24.30
CA ILE A 183 -27.86 -24.36 24.72
C ILE A 183 -27.89 -25.52 23.72
N LEU A 184 -26.72 -25.95 23.26
CA LEU A 184 -26.60 -27.10 22.37
C LEU A 184 -26.59 -28.41 23.17
N ASN A 185 -27.21 -29.45 22.60
CA ASN A 185 -27.24 -30.79 23.16
C ASN A 185 -26.24 -31.69 22.43
N LEU A 186 -25.55 -32.56 23.15
CA LEU A 186 -24.53 -33.48 22.60
C LEU A 186 -25.12 -34.56 21.68
N GLY A 187 -26.45 -34.78 21.70
CA GLY A 187 -27.04 -35.92 20.98
C GLY A 187 -26.35 -37.23 21.39
N ASP A 188 -26.15 -38.13 20.42
CA ASP A 188 -25.43 -39.41 20.65
C ASP A 188 -23.90 -39.28 20.52
N GLY A 189 -23.37 -38.04 20.28
CA GLY A 189 -21.94 -37.76 20.07
C GLY A 189 -21.19 -37.42 21.35
N LYS A 190 -19.83 -37.50 21.29
CA LYS A 190 -18.95 -37.05 22.38
C LYS A 190 -18.69 -35.54 22.33
N ASP A 191 -18.95 -34.90 21.16
CA ASP A 191 -18.71 -33.48 20.91
C ASP A 191 -19.61 -32.95 19.78
N VAL A 192 -19.81 -31.60 19.71
CA VAL A 192 -20.50 -30.91 18.63
C VAL A 192 -19.48 -30.44 17.61
N PRO A 193 -19.59 -30.79 16.31
CA PRO A 193 -18.69 -30.28 15.29
C PRO A 193 -18.65 -28.76 15.27
N LEU A 194 -17.49 -28.17 14.90
CA LEU A 194 -17.24 -26.73 14.97
C LEU A 194 -18.31 -25.92 14.22
N GLY A 195 -18.66 -26.32 12.99
CA GLY A 195 -19.67 -25.66 12.16
C GLY A 195 -21.09 -25.70 12.71
N ASP A 196 -21.39 -26.65 13.61
CA ASP A 196 -22.73 -26.84 14.23
C ASP A 196 -22.86 -26.06 15.56
N ARG A 197 -21.76 -25.41 16.04
CA ARG A 197 -21.80 -24.65 17.29
C ARG A 197 -22.37 -23.24 17.05
N VAL A 198 -23.66 -23.20 16.70
CA VAL A 198 -24.39 -21.97 16.31
C VAL A 198 -24.51 -20.92 17.41
N ASN A 199 -24.12 -21.23 18.64
CA ASN A 199 -24.14 -20.30 19.78
C ASN A 199 -22.75 -19.77 20.17
N MET A 200 -21.75 -20.07 19.35
CA MET A 200 -20.37 -19.55 19.47
C MET A 200 -20.05 -18.64 18.30
N CYS A 201 -19.06 -17.79 18.48
CA CYS A 201 -18.40 -17.04 17.42
C CYS A 201 -16.87 -17.26 17.52
N TYR A 202 -16.17 -17.27 16.39
CA TYR A 202 -14.80 -17.68 16.32
C TYR A 202 -13.91 -16.63 15.69
N MET A 203 -12.68 -16.49 16.19
CA MET A 203 -11.66 -15.61 15.64
C MET A 203 -11.45 -15.84 14.15
N GLY A 204 -11.37 -14.75 13.38
CA GLY A 204 -11.15 -14.79 11.92
C GLY A 204 -12.43 -14.98 11.10
N SER A 205 -13.59 -15.11 11.75
CA SER A 205 -14.92 -15.12 11.10
C SER A 205 -15.42 -13.67 10.93
N THR A 206 -16.46 -13.51 10.10
CA THR A 206 -16.99 -12.20 9.74
C THR A 206 -18.49 -12.10 10.02
N VAL A 207 -18.92 -11.03 10.67
CA VAL A 207 -20.33 -10.71 10.86
C VAL A 207 -20.91 -10.13 9.58
N VAL A 208 -21.78 -10.86 8.89
CA VAL A 208 -22.36 -10.41 7.60
C VAL A 208 -23.73 -9.77 7.75
N TYR A 209 -24.46 -10.05 8.84
CA TYR A 209 -25.78 -9.50 9.07
C TYR A 209 -26.14 -9.49 10.57
N GLY A 210 -26.95 -8.49 10.99
CA GLY A 210 -27.48 -8.39 12.33
C GLY A 210 -26.48 -7.87 13.35
N ARG A 211 -26.77 -8.10 14.64
CA ARG A 211 -25.93 -7.69 15.77
C ARG A 211 -25.96 -8.74 16.88
N GLY A 212 -24.91 -8.77 17.69
CA GLY A 212 -24.83 -9.68 18.83
C GLY A 212 -23.86 -9.17 19.90
N ILE A 213 -23.94 -9.79 21.05
CA ILE A 213 -23.01 -9.57 22.17
C ILE A 213 -22.45 -10.95 22.54
N ALA A 214 -21.13 -11.02 22.69
CA ALA A 214 -20.43 -12.25 23.06
C ALA A 214 -19.52 -12.02 24.26
N VAL A 215 -19.37 -13.02 25.12
CA VAL A 215 -18.30 -13.07 26.12
C VAL A 215 -17.12 -13.84 25.51
N ILE A 216 -15.93 -13.26 25.57
CA ILE A 216 -14.70 -13.88 25.05
C ILE A 216 -14.31 -15.06 25.94
N THR A 217 -14.14 -16.22 25.35
CA THR A 217 -13.79 -17.48 26.05
C THR A 217 -12.35 -17.89 25.84
N ALA A 218 -11.76 -17.56 24.66
CA ALA A 218 -10.36 -17.86 24.35
C ALA A 218 -9.76 -16.76 23.48
N THR A 219 -8.46 -16.51 23.64
CA THR A 219 -7.70 -15.47 22.92
C THR A 219 -6.40 -16.06 22.34
N GLY A 220 -5.88 -15.44 21.28
CA GLY A 220 -4.59 -15.78 20.68
C GLY A 220 -4.49 -17.23 20.26
N MET A 221 -3.43 -17.91 20.69
CA MET A 221 -3.16 -19.31 20.33
C MET A 221 -4.14 -20.31 20.92
N ASP A 222 -4.92 -19.95 21.93
CA ASP A 222 -5.94 -20.80 22.55
C ASP A 222 -7.26 -20.82 21.77
N THR A 223 -7.43 -19.93 20.75
CA THR A 223 -8.58 -19.92 19.84
C THR A 223 -8.56 -21.11 18.88
N GLU A 224 -9.69 -21.42 18.27
CA GLU A 224 -9.74 -22.48 17.22
C GLU A 224 -8.84 -22.12 16.03
N MET A 225 -8.79 -20.83 15.63
CA MET A 225 -7.85 -20.33 14.62
C MET A 225 -6.39 -20.47 15.08
N GLY A 226 -6.10 -20.23 16.38
CA GLY A 226 -4.77 -20.37 16.93
C GLY A 226 -4.26 -21.81 16.88
N LYS A 227 -5.11 -22.79 17.14
CA LYS A 227 -4.79 -24.22 17.03
C LYS A 227 -4.46 -24.62 15.57
N ILE A 228 -5.16 -24.04 14.59
CA ILE A 228 -4.87 -24.23 13.17
C ILE A 228 -3.56 -23.55 12.77
N ALA A 229 -3.33 -22.32 13.23
CA ALA A 229 -2.10 -21.57 12.96
C ALA A 229 -0.84 -22.28 13.47
N ASP A 230 -0.91 -22.95 14.62
CA ASP A 230 0.20 -23.72 15.15
C ASP A 230 0.58 -24.90 14.22
N ALA A 231 -0.41 -25.52 13.57
CA ALA A 231 -0.21 -26.56 12.57
C ALA A 231 0.34 -26.04 11.22
N LEU A 232 0.10 -24.75 10.90
CA LEU A 232 0.46 -24.08 9.63
C LEU A 232 1.74 -23.23 9.72
N ASN A 233 2.38 -23.11 10.88
CA ASN A 233 3.56 -22.25 11.15
C ASN A 233 4.83 -22.59 10.32
N GLN A 234 4.69 -23.32 9.20
CA GLN A 234 5.74 -23.62 8.22
C GLN A 234 5.57 -22.87 6.89
N THR A 235 4.63 -21.94 6.77
CA THR A 235 4.44 -21.18 5.52
C THR A 235 5.55 -20.15 5.35
N GLN A 236 6.36 -20.33 4.30
CA GLN A 236 7.39 -19.41 3.85
C GLN A 236 6.77 -18.05 3.47
N GLU A 237 7.48 -16.96 3.76
CA GLU A 237 7.13 -15.63 3.27
C GLU A 237 7.00 -15.65 1.73
N GLU A 238 5.90 -15.12 1.21
CA GLU A 238 5.67 -15.00 -0.22
C GLU A 238 6.63 -13.93 -0.80
N LEU A 239 7.55 -14.39 -1.66
CA LEU A 239 8.44 -13.49 -2.40
C LEU A 239 7.63 -12.66 -3.42
N THR A 240 8.00 -11.40 -3.59
CA THR A 240 7.41 -10.56 -4.64
C THR A 240 7.77 -11.09 -6.04
N PRO A 241 6.93 -10.87 -7.08
CA PRO A 241 7.24 -11.24 -8.46
C PRO A 241 8.62 -10.72 -8.90
N LEU A 242 8.98 -9.52 -8.47
CA LEU A 242 10.29 -8.93 -8.72
C LEU A 242 11.42 -9.74 -8.07
N GLN A 243 11.28 -10.11 -6.79
CA GLN A 243 12.27 -10.93 -6.09
C GLN A 243 12.43 -12.32 -6.74
N ILE A 244 11.34 -12.94 -7.21
CA ILE A 244 11.38 -14.20 -7.95
C ILE A 244 12.18 -14.03 -9.25
N LYS A 245 11.86 -13.00 -10.05
CA LYS A 245 12.58 -12.69 -11.31
C LYS A 245 14.06 -12.40 -11.06
N LEU A 246 14.40 -11.70 -9.98
CA LEU A 246 15.79 -11.41 -9.60
C LEU A 246 16.55 -12.66 -9.15
N ASN A 247 15.92 -13.56 -8.40
CA ASN A 247 16.51 -14.84 -8.01
C ASN A 247 16.78 -15.74 -9.23
N GLU A 248 15.87 -15.76 -10.21
CA GLU A 248 16.10 -16.46 -11.50
C GLU A 248 17.26 -15.84 -12.29
N LEU A 249 17.34 -14.51 -12.30
CA LEU A 249 18.46 -13.81 -12.93
C LEU A 249 19.76 -14.16 -12.25
N GLY A 250 19.83 -14.10 -10.92
CA GLY A 250 21.00 -14.46 -10.14
C GLY A 250 21.52 -15.88 -10.51
N LYS A 251 20.59 -16.86 -10.60
CA LYS A 251 20.94 -18.22 -11.06
C LYS A 251 21.52 -18.25 -12.47
N LYS A 252 20.89 -17.54 -13.43
CA LYS A 252 21.38 -17.49 -14.82
C LYS A 252 22.77 -16.84 -14.91
N LEU A 253 22.99 -15.75 -14.18
CA LEU A 253 24.28 -15.07 -14.08
C LEU A 253 25.33 -16.01 -13.47
N SER A 254 25.03 -16.70 -12.38
CA SER A 254 25.95 -17.66 -11.74
C SER A 254 26.39 -18.78 -12.70
N TYR A 255 25.46 -19.31 -13.51
CA TYR A 255 25.84 -20.31 -14.52
C TYR A 255 26.74 -19.71 -15.61
N LEU A 256 26.46 -18.52 -16.11
CA LEU A 256 27.29 -17.83 -17.10
C LEU A 256 28.70 -17.59 -16.56
N VAL A 257 28.76 -17.10 -15.32
CA VAL A 257 30.04 -16.84 -14.62
C VAL A 257 30.84 -18.11 -14.44
N LEU A 258 30.21 -19.18 -13.98
CA LEU A 258 30.90 -20.48 -13.84
C LEU A 258 31.50 -20.94 -15.17
N LEU A 259 30.77 -20.77 -16.28
CA LEU A 259 31.27 -21.12 -17.60
C LEU A 259 32.48 -20.26 -17.99
N ILE A 260 32.46 -18.95 -17.72
CA ILE A 260 33.59 -18.04 -17.98
C ILE A 260 34.79 -18.39 -17.10
N CYS A 261 34.56 -18.68 -15.80
CA CYS A 261 35.62 -19.09 -14.88
C CYS A 261 36.31 -20.38 -15.34
N VAL A 262 35.54 -21.39 -15.74
CA VAL A 262 36.11 -22.65 -16.28
C VAL A 262 36.85 -22.37 -17.58
N PHE A 263 36.32 -21.52 -18.45
CA PHE A 263 37.01 -21.14 -19.70
C PHE A 263 38.37 -20.48 -19.41
N ILE A 264 38.42 -19.48 -18.54
CA ILE A 264 39.67 -18.78 -18.19
C ILE A 264 40.65 -19.74 -17.50
N PHE A 265 40.16 -20.54 -16.54
CA PHE A 265 41.03 -21.52 -15.87
C PHE A 265 41.70 -22.47 -16.86
N VAL A 266 40.94 -23.03 -17.80
CA VAL A 266 41.46 -23.91 -18.86
C VAL A 266 42.37 -23.14 -19.81
N PHE A 267 42.01 -21.94 -20.24
CA PHE A 267 42.81 -21.11 -21.13
C PHE A 267 44.18 -20.77 -20.55
N ASP A 268 44.20 -20.27 -19.31
CA ASP A 268 45.47 -19.93 -18.62
C ASP A 268 46.35 -21.16 -18.38
N LEU A 269 45.75 -22.28 -18.04
CA LEU A 269 46.44 -23.55 -17.88
C LEU A 269 47.14 -24.02 -19.18
N LEU A 270 46.46 -23.78 -20.32
CA LEU A 270 47.03 -24.11 -21.66
C LEU A 270 48.13 -23.13 -22.11
N VAL A 271 47.99 -21.85 -21.70
CA VAL A 271 48.96 -20.81 -22.13
C VAL A 271 50.20 -20.80 -21.24
N SER A 272 50.09 -21.02 -19.91
CA SER A 272 51.18 -20.92 -18.96
C SER A 272 52.26 -21.95 -19.14
N LYS A 273 51.96 -23.12 -19.74
CA LYS A 273 52.85 -24.26 -19.92
C LYS A 273 53.57 -24.75 -18.65
N ASP A 274 53.34 -24.10 -17.53
CA ASP A 274 53.82 -24.43 -16.19
C ASP A 274 52.74 -25.17 -15.40
N MET A 275 52.99 -26.46 -15.17
CA MET A 275 52.07 -27.33 -14.41
C MET A 275 52.49 -27.46 -12.96
N SER A 276 53.30 -26.53 -12.43
CA SER A 276 53.63 -26.54 -11.00
C SER A 276 52.35 -26.28 -10.16
N LEU A 277 52.32 -26.84 -8.97
CA LEU A 277 51.20 -26.65 -8.08
C LEU A 277 50.97 -25.17 -7.78
N LYS A 278 52.05 -24.38 -7.70
CA LYS A 278 51.98 -22.91 -7.46
C LYS A 278 51.27 -22.22 -8.63
N SER A 279 51.65 -22.49 -9.88
CA SER A 279 51.04 -21.91 -11.08
C SER A 279 49.53 -22.28 -11.17
N ILE A 280 49.17 -23.53 -10.91
CA ILE A 280 47.75 -23.99 -10.91
C ILE A 280 46.92 -23.24 -9.86
N LEU A 281 47.50 -23.02 -8.65
CA LEU A 281 46.82 -22.29 -7.58
C LEU A 281 46.65 -20.80 -7.91
N GLU A 282 47.66 -20.16 -8.53
CA GLU A 282 47.56 -18.77 -9.00
C GLU A 282 46.49 -18.62 -10.08
N ILE A 283 46.42 -19.51 -11.08
CA ILE A 283 45.38 -19.54 -12.12
C ILE A 283 44.01 -19.75 -11.48
N PHE A 284 43.91 -20.65 -10.49
CA PHE A 284 42.65 -20.85 -9.76
C PHE A 284 42.20 -19.58 -9.02
N MET A 285 43.11 -18.82 -8.44
CA MET A 285 42.82 -17.56 -7.76
C MET A 285 42.31 -16.50 -8.74
N VAL A 286 42.81 -16.46 -9.99
CA VAL A 286 42.24 -15.57 -11.04
C VAL A 286 40.79 -15.96 -11.38
N ALA A 287 40.51 -17.26 -11.52
CA ALA A 287 39.15 -17.75 -11.75
C ALA A 287 38.21 -17.44 -10.59
N VAL A 288 38.70 -17.53 -9.34
CA VAL A 288 37.94 -17.12 -8.15
C VAL A 288 37.70 -15.62 -8.13
N SER A 289 38.70 -14.78 -8.48
CA SER A 289 38.53 -13.33 -8.61
C SER A 289 37.39 -12.98 -9.56
N LEU A 290 37.38 -13.65 -10.71
CA LEU A 290 36.33 -13.47 -11.71
C LEU A 290 34.96 -13.89 -11.21
N ALA A 291 34.89 -14.99 -10.47
CA ALA A 291 33.63 -15.43 -9.86
C ALA A 291 33.07 -14.43 -8.85
N VAL A 292 33.95 -13.85 -8.03
CA VAL A 292 33.61 -12.79 -7.06
C VAL A 292 33.12 -11.53 -7.78
N ALA A 293 33.83 -11.07 -8.80
CA ALA A 293 33.49 -9.89 -9.58
C ALA A 293 32.11 -9.98 -10.25
N ALA A 294 31.68 -11.17 -10.60
CA ALA A 294 30.52 -11.36 -11.46
C ALA A 294 29.17 -11.51 -10.74
N ILE A 295 29.19 -11.68 -9.42
CA ILE A 295 27.96 -11.85 -8.64
C ILE A 295 27.62 -10.52 -7.97
N PRO A 296 26.46 -9.89 -8.33
CA PRO A 296 26.08 -8.62 -7.73
C PRO A 296 25.63 -8.83 -6.27
N GLU A 297 26.57 -8.58 -5.35
CA GLU A 297 26.28 -8.62 -3.91
C GLU A 297 25.21 -7.61 -3.55
N GLY A 298 24.30 -7.99 -2.67
CA GLY A 298 23.30 -7.07 -2.14
C GLY A 298 22.16 -6.70 -3.07
N LEU A 299 22.06 -7.23 -4.31
CA LEU A 299 21.00 -6.88 -5.26
C LEU A 299 19.60 -7.11 -4.66
N ALA A 300 19.33 -8.28 -4.09
CA ALA A 300 18.07 -8.60 -3.44
C ALA A 300 17.83 -7.71 -2.21
N THR A 301 18.87 -7.46 -1.43
CA THR A 301 18.82 -6.61 -0.24
C THR A 301 18.52 -5.14 -0.59
N VAL A 302 19.16 -4.59 -1.61
CA VAL A 302 18.88 -3.22 -2.09
C VAL A 302 17.41 -3.09 -2.50
N VAL A 303 16.87 -4.07 -3.24
CA VAL A 303 15.46 -4.06 -3.66
C VAL A 303 14.54 -4.09 -2.45
N THR A 304 14.79 -4.95 -1.48
CA THR A 304 13.97 -5.05 -0.26
C THR A 304 14.01 -3.76 0.56
N VAL A 305 15.18 -3.15 0.72
CA VAL A 305 15.34 -1.87 1.43
C VAL A 305 14.63 -0.73 0.70
N VAL A 306 14.75 -0.66 -0.64
CA VAL A 306 14.07 0.38 -1.45
C VAL A 306 12.55 0.22 -1.36
N LEU A 307 12.03 -1.00 -1.46
CA LEU A 307 10.60 -1.30 -1.26
C LEU A 307 10.14 -0.86 0.14
N SER A 308 10.87 -1.23 1.18
CA SER A 308 10.53 -0.91 2.57
C SER A 308 10.48 0.61 2.83
N ILE A 309 11.47 1.35 2.32
CA ILE A 309 11.50 2.83 2.40
C ILE A 309 10.30 3.43 1.65
N GLY A 310 10.00 2.91 0.45
CA GLY A 310 8.88 3.36 -0.34
C GLY A 310 7.54 3.14 0.35
N VAL A 311 7.32 1.95 0.88
CA VAL A 311 6.09 1.62 1.64
C VAL A 311 5.95 2.48 2.89
N THR A 312 7.05 2.74 3.60
CA THR A 312 7.05 3.67 4.75
C THR A 312 6.64 5.09 4.33
N LYS A 313 7.08 5.55 3.16
CA LYS A 313 6.66 6.86 2.61
C LYS A 313 5.18 6.85 2.25
N MET A 314 4.69 5.82 1.52
CA MET A 314 3.28 5.67 1.17
C MET A 314 2.38 5.72 2.40
N SER A 315 2.75 5.02 3.47
CA SER A 315 2.01 5.01 4.74
C SER A 315 1.93 6.41 5.38
N LYS A 316 3.01 7.20 5.34
CA LYS A 316 3.00 8.59 5.82
C LYS A 316 2.11 9.51 4.98
N GLU A 317 1.83 9.13 3.74
CA GLU A 317 0.94 9.81 2.80
C GLU A 317 -0.46 9.15 2.74
N ASN A 318 -0.88 8.50 3.84
CA ASN A 318 -2.19 7.86 4.05
C ASN A 318 -2.46 6.59 3.19
N ALA A 319 -1.50 6.09 2.44
CA ALA A 319 -1.61 4.85 1.69
C ALA A 319 -0.91 3.72 2.45
N VAL A 320 -1.64 2.98 3.29
CA VAL A 320 -1.09 1.91 4.12
C VAL A 320 -1.09 0.59 3.34
N VAL A 321 0.07 0.20 2.86
CA VAL A 321 0.26 -1.04 2.09
C VAL A 321 0.38 -2.22 3.06
N ARG A 322 -0.42 -3.26 2.85
CA ARG A 322 -0.43 -4.49 3.67
C ARG A 322 0.45 -5.61 3.09
N ARG A 323 0.62 -5.64 1.76
CA ARG A 323 1.43 -6.63 1.05
C ARG A 323 2.46 -5.94 0.18
N LEU A 324 3.72 -6.28 0.32
CA LEU A 324 4.80 -5.69 -0.48
C LEU A 324 4.62 -5.92 -1.99
N THR A 325 3.98 -7.03 -2.37
CA THR A 325 3.65 -7.35 -3.76
C THR A 325 2.76 -6.30 -4.42
N ALA A 326 1.89 -5.65 -3.64
CA ALA A 326 0.98 -4.61 -4.12
C ALA A 326 1.72 -3.36 -4.65
N VAL A 327 2.90 -3.03 -4.11
CA VAL A 327 3.67 -1.85 -4.53
C VAL A 327 4.08 -1.94 -6.01
N GLU A 328 4.56 -3.11 -6.42
CA GLU A 328 4.94 -3.35 -7.82
C GLU A 328 3.72 -3.27 -8.74
N THR A 329 2.61 -3.87 -8.32
CA THR A 329 1.35 -3.92 -9.07
C THR A 329 0.71 -2.53 -9.17
N LEU A 330 0.77 -1.72 -8.11
CA LEU A 330 0.32 -0.31 -8.10
C LEU A 330 0.97 0.50 -9.23
N GLY A 331 2.28 0.38 -9.39
CA GLY A 331 3.00 1.06 -10.47
C GLY A 331 2.59 0.63 -11.89
N CYS A 332 1.91 -0.51 -12.04
CA CYS A 332 1.40 -1.05 -13.29
C CYS A 332 -0.10 -0.80 -13.51
N THR A 333 -0.79 -0.15 -12.57
CA THR A 333 -2.25 0.06 -12.61
C THR A 333 -2.68 0.77 -13.89
N GLN A 334 -3.66 0.18 -14.57
CA GLN A 334 -4.26 0.70 -15.80
C GLN A 334 -5.71 1.14 -15.59
N ILE A 335 -6.41 0.47 -14.69
CA ILE A 335 -7.82 0.72 -14.38
C ILE A 335 -7.96 0.94 -12.88
N ILE A 336 -8.68 1.99 -12.49
CA ILE A 336 -9.08 2.22 -11.10
C ILE A 336 -10.60 2.22 -11.04
N CYS A 337 -11.18 1.13 -10.53
CA CYS A 337 -12.60 1.03 -10.23
C CYS A 337 -12.85 1.60 -8.84
N SER A 338 -13.55 2.72 -8.77
CA SER A 338 -13.85 3.40 -7.52
C SER A 338 -15.33 3.36 -7.21
N ASP A 339 -15.68 3.00 -5.98
CA ASP A 339 -16.98 3.34 -5.44
C ASP A 339 -17.11 4.86 -5.38
N LYS A 340 -18.34 5.38 -5.58
CA LYS A 340 -18.61 6.82 -5.52
C LYS A 340 -18.53 7.33 -4.08
N THR A 341 -19.36 6.71 -3.20
CA THR A 341 -19.64 7.21 -1.86
C THR A 341 -18.42 7.06 -0.95
N GLY A 342 -18.06 8.13 -0.25
CA GLY A 342 -16.94 8.13 0.68
C GLY A 342 -15.55 8.18 0.03
N THR A 343 -15.40 7.76 -1.24
CA THR A 343 -14.11 7.74 -1.96
C THR A 343 -13.97 8.95 -2.90
N LEU A 344 -14.91 9.10 -3.85
CA LEU A 344 -14.95 10.26 -4.74
C LEU A 344 -15.67 11.45 -4.09
N THR A 345 -16.56 11.15 -3.15
CA THR A 345 -17.34 12.12 -2.39
C THR A 345 -16.98 12.10 -0.90
N GLN A 346 -17.44 13.09 -0.15
CA GLN A 346 -17.08 13.27 1.26
C GLN A 346 -17.85 12.36 2.23
N ASN A 347 -18.84 11.59 1.76
CA ASN A 347 -19.79 10.82 2.56
C ASN A 347 -20.51 11.71 3.60
N LYS A 348 -20.75 12.96 3.25
CA LYS A 348 -21.37 13.96 4.11
C LYS A 348 -22.41 14.74 3.31
N MET A 349 -23.68 14.37 3.46
CA MET A 349 -24.76 15.13 2.82
C MET A 349 -24.68 16.61 3.22
N THR A 350 -24.84 17.50 2.26
CA THR A 350 -24.76 18.94 2.46
C THR A 350 -25.86 19.65 1.66
N VAL A 351 -26.59 20.54 2.30
CA VAL A 351 -27.56 21.41 1.62
C VAL A 351 -26.79 22.48 0.83
N THR A 352 -26.98 22.47 -0.50
CA THR A 352 -26.28 23.37 -1.43
C THR A 352 -27.20 24.42 -2.03
N GLU A 353 -28.48 24.09 -2.19
CA GLU A 353 -29.49 25.01 -2.76
C GLU A 353 -30.78 24.96 -1.94
N HIS A 354 -31.52 26.05 -1.95
CA HIS A 354 -32.88 26.11 -1.38
C HIS A 354 -33.75 27.09 -2.18
N VAL A 355 -35.06 26.86 -2.13
CA VAL A 355 -36.10 27.75 -2.72
C VAL A 355 -37.07 28.12 -1.63
N GLY A 356 -37.22 29.40 -1.32
CA GLY A 356 -37.97 29.98 -0.21
C GLY A 356 -37.07 30.71 0.79
N ASP A 357 -37.64 31.15 1.92
CA ASP A 357 -36.87 31.81 2.98
C ASP A 357 -35.92 30.83 3.70
N GLY A 358 -34.60 31.01 3.49
CA GLY A 358 -33.59 30.11 3.99
C GLY A 358 -33.57 29.96 5.50
N ARG A 359 -33.92 31.01 6.26
CA ARG A 359 -33.95 30.95 7.73
C ARG A 359 -35.15 30.19 8.24
N GLN A 360 -36.31 30.38 7.62
CA GLN A 360 -37.56 29.66 7.95
C GLN A 360 -37.43 28.17 7.60
N ILE A 361 -36.91 27.88 6.42
CA ILE A 361 -36.62 26.51 5.99
C ILE A 361 -35.67 25.84 6.99
N ALA A 362 -34.58 26.52 7.37
CA ALA A 362 -33.57 25.97 8.30
C ALA A 362 -34.16 25.70 9.68
N THR A 363 -34.99 26.62 10.22
CA THR A 363 -35.71 26.45 11.48
C THR A 363 -36.61 25.20 11.43
N ALA A 364 -37.47 25.12 10.43
CA ALA A 364 -38.44 24.04 10.28
C ALA A 364 -37.79 22.68 10.06
N MET A 365 -36.75 22.65 9.20
CA MET A 365 -35.99 21.42 8.92
C MET A 365 -35.20 20.93 10.14
N ALA A 366 -34.55 21.82 10.90
CA ALA A 366 -33.82 21.46 12.10
C ALA A 366 -34.72 20.94 13.21
N LEU A 367 -35.89 21.50 13.39
CA LEU A 367 -36.87 21.09 14.38
C LEU A 367 -37.55 19.76 14.00
N CYS A 368 -37.78 19.53 12.70
CA CYS A 368 -38.36 18.29 12.19
C CYS A 368 -37.28 17.24 11.87
N CYS A 369 -36.32 17.06 12.78
CA CYS A 369 -35.17 16.11 12.67
C CYS A 369 -34.84 15.48 14.04
N ASP A 370 -34.28 14.29 14.01
CA ASP A 370 -33.77 13.61 15.20
C ASP A 370 -32.24 13.75 15.36
N ALA A 371 -31.51 14.21 14.35
CA ALA A 371 -30.07 14.51 14.44
C ALA A 371 -29.80 15.60 15.49
N ILE A 372 -28.72 15.45 16.24
CA ILE A 372 -28.30 16.35 17.34
C ILE A 372 -27.03 17.10 17.00
N LEU A 373 -26.76 18.22 17.69
CA LEU A 373 -25.46 18.92 17.60
C LEU A 373 -24.53 18.43 18.70
N ASN A 374 -23.28 18.14 18.34
CA ASN A 374 -22.21 17.85 19.29
C ASN A 374 -21.56 19.15 19.83
N ASP A 375 -20.61 19.01 20.76
CA ASP A 375 -19.88 20.13 21.39
C ASP A 375 -19.10 21.02 20.40
N LYS A 376 -18.91 20.57 19.17
CA LYS A 376 -18.21 21.30 18.09
C LYS A 376 -19.16 22.01 17.12
N ASP A 377 -20.45 22.07 17.43
CA ASP A 377 -21.51 22.55 16.54
C ASP A 377 -21.62 21.75 15.21
N GLU A 378 -21.25 20.47 15.22
CA GLU A 378 -21.44 19.54 14.10
C GLU A 378 -22.63 18.63 14.37
N ALA A 379 -23.45 18.38 13.34
CA ALA A 379 -24.62 17.51 13.49
C ALA A 379 -24.21 16.03 13.41
N GLU A 380 -24.75 15.24 14.36
CA GLU A 380 -24.62 13.78 14.44
C GLU A 380 -26.03 13.15 14.30
N GLY A 381 -26.12 12.11 13.44
CA GLY A 381 -27.38 11.42 13.17
C GLY A 381 -27.41 10.87 11.74
N GLU A 382 -28.59 10.54 11.25
CA GLU A 382 -28.80 10.10 9.87
C GLU A 382 -28.29 11.17 8.91
N PRO A 383 -27.52 10.82 7.85
CA PRO A 383 -26.83 11.79 7.00
C PRO A 383 -27.72 12.91 6.41
N THR A 384 -28.93 12.58 6.01
CA THR A 384 -29.89 13.54 5.49
C THR A 384 -30.32 14.57 6.56
N GLU A 385 -30.61 14.08 7.75
CA GLU A 385 -31.01 14.94 8.87
C GLU A 385 -29.86 15.78 9.41
N ALA A 386 -28.67 15.19 9.50
CA ALA A 386 -27.46 15.90 9.88
C ALA A 386 -27.16 17.06 8.90
N ALA A 387 -27.42 16.86 7.58
CA ALA A 387 -27.29 17.91 6.58
C ALA A 387 -28.23 19.11 6.84
N LEU A 388 -29.45 18.82 7.26
CA LEU A 388 -30.46 19.84 7.54
C LEU A 388 -30.13 20.63 8.81
N VAL A 389 -29.63 19.96 9.85
CA VAL A 389 -29.17 20.60 11.09
C VAL A 389 -27.88 21.43 10.83
N ASN A 390 -26.94 20.93 10.06
CA ASN A 390 -25.77 21.70 9.66
C ASN A 390 -26.13 22.91 8.78
N PHE A 391 -27.21 22.83 7.98
CA PHE A 391 -27.72 23.97 7.23
C PHE A 391 -28.26 25.05 8.18
N ALA A 392 -28.96 24.66 9.25
CA ALA A 392 -29.42 25.61 10.27
C ALA A 392 -28.24 26.32 10.96
N VAL A 393 -27.15 25.58 11.30
CA VAL A 393 -25.93 26.19 11.87
C VAL A 393 -25.34 27.23 10.90
N LYS A 394 -25.29 26.94 9.60
CA LYS A 394 -24.83 27.90 8.57
C LYS A 394 -25.70 29.16 8.48
N GLN A 395 -26.99 29.06 8.82
CA GLN A 395 -27.91 30.20 8.92
C GLN A 395 -27.85 30.93 10.28
N GLY A 396 -26.89 30.53 11.15
CA GLY A 396 -26.72 31.09 12.48
C GLY A 396 -27.76 30.62 13.49
N LEU A 397 -28.35 29.44 13.28
CA LEU A 397 -29.35 28.82 14.16
C LEU A 397 -28.81 27.56 14.75
N LYS A 398 -28.82 27.46 16.10
CA LYS A 398 -28.40 26.26 16.83
C LYS A 398 -29.62 25.46 17.25
N LYS A 399 -29.66 24.17 16.92
CA LYS A 399 -30.82 23.32 17.16
C LYS A 399 -31.24 23.30 18.63
N TYR A 400 -30.32 23.24 19.59
CA TYR A 400 -30.62 23.23 21.00
C TYR A 400 -31.31 24.56 21.48
N GLU A 401 -30.94 25.70 20.85
CA GLU A 401 -31.61 26.97 21.12
C GLU A 401 -33.03 26.99 20.53
N LEU A 402 -33.19 26.41 19.32
CA LEU A 402 -34.51 26.28 18.68
C LEU A 402 -35.42 25.34 19.48
N GLU A 403 -34.90 24.22 20.03
CA GLU A 403 -35.67 23.30 20.84
C GLU A 403 -36.10 23.88 22.18
N ILE A 404 -35.33 24.81 22.73
CA ILE A 404 -35.76 25.61 23.91
C ILE A 404 -36.89 26.58 23.54
N ALA A 405 -36.77 27.24 22.38
CA ALA A 405 -37.80 28.18 21.95
C ALA A 405 -39.07 27.49 21.41
N TYR A 406 -38.91 26.31 20.82
CA TYR A 406 -39.98 25.51 20.22
C TYR A 406 -39.91 24.06 20.76
N PRO A 407 -40.28 23.79 22.03
CA PRO A 407 -40.19 22.43 22.55
C PRO A 407 -41.10 21.46 21.79
N ARG A 408 -40.53 20.31 21.36
CA ARG A 408 -41.29 19.25 20.71
C ARG A 408 -42.23 18.60 21.70
N VAL A 409 -43.52 18.57 21.36
CA VAL A 409 -44.55 17.99 22.23
C VAL A 409 -45.18 16.74 21.66
N ASN A 410 -45.09 16.56 20.31
CA ASN A 410 -45.69 15.43 19.65
C ASN A 410 -45.03 15.17 18.29
N GLU A 411 -45.23 13.99 17.70
CA GLU A 411 -44.68 13.64 16.39
C GLU A 411 -45.48 12.56 15.67
N CYS A 412 -45.35 12.56 14.32
CA CYS A 412 -45.65 11.44 13.45
C CYS A 412 -44.34 11.05 12.77
N PRO A 413 -43.69 9.91 13.17
CA PRO A 413 -42.37 9.53 12.70
C PRO A 413 -42.29 9.31 11.19
N PHE A 414 -41.09 9.32 10.62
CA PHE A 414 -40.89 9.03 9.20
C PHE A 414 -41.36 7.63 8.83
N ASP A 415 -42.09 7.58 7.73
CA ASP A 415 -42.50 6.31 7.13
C ASP A 415 -42.25 6.32 5.64
N SER A 416 -41.60 5.26 5.16
CA SER A 416 -41.16 5.14 3.76
C SER A 416 -42.31 5.04 2.74
N SER A 417 -43.45 4.56 3.14
CA SER A 417 -44.65 4.47 2.29
C SER A 417 -45.27 5.85 2.09
N ARG A 418 -45.28 6.68 3.13
CA ARG A 418 -45.77 8.07 3.11
C ARG A 418 -44.71 9.05 2.62
N LYS A 419 -43.44 8.75 2.77
CA LYS A 419 -42.26 9.58 2.42
C LYS A 419 -42.21 10.92 3.13
N MET A 420 -42.72 11.02 4.35
CA MET A 420 -42.76 12.25 5.13
C MET A 420 -42.74 11.97 6.65
N MET A 421 -42.43 13.05 7.40
CA MET A 421 -42.39 13.10 8.85
C MET A 421 -42.97 14.40 9.33
N SER A 422 -43.66 14.40 10.46
CA SER A 422 -44.22 15.59 11.09
C SER A 422 -43.83 15.69 12.55
N THR A 423 -43.49 16.88 13.02
CA THR A 423 -43.24 17.17 14.44
C THR A 423 -44.05 18.37 14.90
N ILE A 424 -44.55 18.37 16.13
CA ILE A 424 -45.36 19.42 16.69
C ILE A 424 -44.59 20.07 17.83
N HIS A 425 -44.55 21.38 17.81
CA HIS A 425 -43.78 22.20 18.72
C HIS A 425 -44.66 23.23 19.40
N LYS A 426 -44.41 23.48 20.70
CA LYS A 426 -45.12 24.52 21.45
C LYS A 426 -44.54 25.90 21.12
N THR A 427 -45.40 26.89 20.94
CA THR A 427 -45.05 28.31 20.77
C THR A 427 -45.66 29.16 21.84
N GLU A 428 -45.41 30.47 21.86
CA GLU A 428 -46.03 31.40 22.78
C GLU A 428 -47.55 31.58 22.53
N GLU A 429 -47.99 31.43 21.27
CA GLU A 429 -49.38 31.67 20.84
C GLU A 429 -50.16 30.37 20.57
N GLY A 430 -49.58 29.17 20.74
CA GLY A 430 -50.24 27.89 20.45
C GLY A 430 -49.24 26.80 20.10
N PHE A 431 -49.47 26.09 19.00
CA PHE A 431 -48.57 25.02 18.55
C PHE A 431 -48.31 25.18 17.03
N VAL A 432 -47.09 24.85 16.62
CA VAL A 432 -46.70 24.77 15.22
C VAL A 432 -46.30 23.37 14.87
N GLN A 433 -46.83 22.86 13.81
CA GLN A 433 -46.39 21.59 13.19
C GLN A 433 -45.41 21.90 12.06
N PHE A 434 -44.32 21.19 11.99
CA PHE A 434 -43.44 21.15 10.83
C PHE A 434 -43.50 19.77 10.21
N THR A 435 -43.61 19.75 8.86
CA THR A 435 -43.66 18.50 8.10
C THR A 435 -42.63 18.56 7.00
N LYS A 436 -41.71 17.59 6.97
CA LYS A 436 -40.72 17.42 5.91
C LYS A 436 -40.98 16.15 5.12
N GLY A 437 -40.66 16.13 3.83
CA GLY A 437 -40.80 14.95 3.00
C GLY A 437 -40.46 15.12 1.54
N ALA A 438 -40.84 14.13 0.74
CA ALA A 438 -40.64 14.16 -0.69
C ALA A 438 -41.46 15.30 -1.32
N PRO A 439 -40.89 16.12 -2.23
CA PRO A 439 -41.53 17.29 -2.79
C PRO A 439 -42.87 16.99 -3.46
N ASP A 440 -42.97 15.92 -4.23
CA ASP A 440 -44.20 15.49 -4.93
C ASP A 440 -45.35 15.22 -3.96
N VAL A 441 -45.05 14.66 -2.80
CA VAL A 441 -46.01 14.34 -1.77
C VAL A 441 -46.42 15.59 -0.97
N ILE A 442 -45.46 16.37 -0.46
CA ILE A 442 -45.73 17.60 0.31
C ILE A 442 -46.50 18.61 -0.53
N LEU A 443 -46.06 18.88 -1.77
CA LEU A 443 -46.74 19.84 -2.67
C LEU A 443 -48.19 19.46 -2.99
N SER A 444 -48.51 18.14 -2.97
CA SER A 444 -49.90 17.68 -3.17
C SER A 444 -50.79 17.92 -1.96
N ARG A 445 -50.24 18.12 -0.76
CA ARG A 445 -50.94 18.29 0.52
C ARG A 445 -50.96 19.73 1.02
N CYS A 446 -50.31 20.65 0.27
CA CYS A 446 -50.29 22.06 0.59
C CYS A 446 -51.50 22.80 -0.02
N THR A 447 -52.13 23.67 0.79
CA THR A 447 -53.21 24.59 0.40
C THR A 447 -52.78 26.04 0.40
N SER A 448 -51.67 26.36 1.13
CA SER A 448 -51.09 27.70 1.20
C SER A 448 -49.54 27.62 1.05
N TYR A 449 -48.96 28.79 0.79
CA TYR A 449 -47.50 28.99 0.70
C TYR A 449 -47.11 30.20 1.56
N PHE A 450 -46.02 30.08 2.29
CA PHE A 450 -45.45 31.20 3.06
C PHE A 450 -44.45 31.98 2.20
N ASP A 451 -44.79 33.22 1.86
CA ASP A 451 -43.98 34.05 0.94
C ASP A 451 -42.78 34.78 1.61
N GLY A 452 -42.55 34.52 2.90
CA GLY A 452 -41.54 35.17 3.76
C GLY A 452 -42.15 36.18 4.73
N GLU A 453 -43.37 36.68 4.48
CA GLU A 453 -44.09 37.64 5.34
C GLU A 453 -45.44 37.10 5.79
N LYS A 454 -46.18 36.45 4.88
CA LYS A 454 -47.55 35.99 5.12
C LYS A 454 -47.88 34.70 4.38
N GLU A 455 -48.94 34.07 4.79
CA GLU A 455 -49.52 32.94 4.07
C GLU A 455 -50.37 33.42 2.88
N VAL A 456 -50.07 32.86 1.71
CA VAL A 456 -50.83 33.14 0.48
C VAL A 456 -51.41 31.81 -0.06
N PRO A 457 -52.53 31.84 -0.81
CA PRO A 457 -53.10 30.63 -1.41
C PRO A 457 -52.07 29.94 -2.34
N PHE A 458 -51.95 28.61 -2.24
CA PHE A 458 -51.05 27.82 -3.08
C PHE A 458 -51.74 27.52 -4.43
N THR A 459 -51.62 28.45 -5.38
CA THR A 459 -52.25 28.36 -6.71
C THR A 459 -51.55 27.30 -7.58
N ASP A 460 -52.22 26.81 -8.62
CA ASP A 460 -51.67 25.85 -9.58
C ASP A 460 -50.41 26.41 -10.30
N GLU A 461 -50.35 27.73 -10.48
CA GLU A 461 -49.19 28.41 -11.05
C GLU A 461 -47.98 28.33 -10.14
N LEU A 462 -48.17 28.60 -8.82
CA LEU A 462 -47.12 28.45 -7.82
C LEU A 462 -46.69 26.98 -7.70
N LYS A 463 -47.59 26.03 -7.69
CA LYS A 463 -47.32 24.62 -7.68
C LYS A 463 -46.49 24.18 -8.89
N ALA A 464 -46.83 24.64 -10.08
CA ALA A 464 -46.08 24.39 -11.31
C ALA A 464 -44.64 24.95 -11.22
N LYS A 465 -44.48 26.18 -10.65
CA LYS A 465 -43.16 26.78 -10.42
C LYS A 465 -42.28 25.90 -9.49
N PHE A 466 -42.78 25.49 -8.32
CA PHE A 466 -42.05 24.64 -7.39
C PHE A 466 -41.71 23.27 -7.99
N LEU A 467 -42.55 22.71 -8.86
CA LEU A 467 -42.26 21.48 -9.58
C LEU A 467 -41.13 21.70 -10.61
N VAL A 468 -41.05 22.85 -11.26
CA VAL A 468 -39.93 23.21 -12.15
C VAL A 468 -38.64 23.38 -11.35
N ASP A 469 -38.70 24.09 -10.20
CA ASP A 469 -37.55 24.29 -9.31
C ASP A 469 -37.06 22.94 -8.76
N ASN A 470 -37.97 22.06 -8.33
CA ASN A 470 -37.67 20.72 -7.90
C ASN A 470 -36.94 19.92 -9.01
N LYS A 471 -37.47 19.98 -10.23
CA LYS A 471 -36.82 19.31 -11.38
C LYS A 471 -35.45 19.89 -11.69
N ALA A 472 -35.28 21.21 -11.64
CA ALA A 472 -34.00 21.87 -11.88
C ALA A 472 -32.95 21.46 -10.84
N MET A 473 -33.35 21.28 -9.58
CA MET A 473 -32.48 20.72 -8.53
C MET A 473 -32.18 19.24 -8.78
N ALA A 474 -33.19 18.44 -9.12
CA ALA A 474 -33.00 17.01 -9.43
C ALA A 474 -32.10 16.78 -10.65
N ASP A 475 -32.20 17.64 -11.67
CA ASP A 475 -31.35 17.61 -12.86
C ASP A 475 -29.86 17.90 -12.52
N LYS A 476 -29.60 18.57 -11.38
CA LYS A 476 -28.25 18.76 -10.79
C LYS A 476 -27.84 17.63 -9.85
N ALA A 477 -28.57 16.53 -9.85
CA ALA A 477 -28.37 15.40 -8.97
C ALA A 477 -28.55 15.70 -7.46
N LEU A 478 -29.31 16.76 -7.11
CA LEU A 478 -29.61 17.07 -5.73
C LEU A 478 -30.75 16.17 -5.22
N ARG A 479 -30.59 15.68 -4.00
CA ARG A 479 -31.69 15.09 -3.23
C ARG A 479 -32.55 16.22 -2.69
N VAL A 480 -33.81 16.33 -3.15
CA VAL A 480 -34.70 17.45 -2.79
C VAL A 480 -35.66 17.00 -1.70
N LEU A 481 -35.78 17.83 -0.66
CA LEU A 481 -36.84 17.72 0.35
C LEU A 481 -37.65 19.00 0.39
N ALA A 482 -38.95 18.84 0.59
CA ALA A 482 -39.87 19.95 0.87
C ALA A 482 -40.10 20.04 2.38
N VAL A 483 -40.38 21.26 2.85
CA VAL A 483 -40.82 21.50 4.22
C VAL A 483 -42.03 22.43 4.21
N SER A 484 -42.96 22.12 5.10
CA SER A 484 -44.20 22.87 5.31
C SER A 484 -44.45 23.05 6.81
N LYS A 485 -45.36 23.99 7.10
CA LYS A 485 -45.87 24.21 8.47
C LYS A 485 -47.39 24.12 8.50
N ARG A 486 -47.94 23.96 9.70
CA ARG A 486 -49.36 24.15 10.03
C ARG A 486 -49.45 24.64 11.45
N ASP A 487 -50.25 25.71 11.66
CA ASP A 487 -50.47 26.28 13.00
C ASP A 487 -51.71 25.64 13.64
N TRP A 488 -51.63 25.39 14.96
CA TRP A 488 -52.66 24.76 15.75
C TRP A 488 -52.95 25.58 16.99
N ASN A 489 -54.23 25.79 17.34
CA ASN A 489 -54.63 26.50 18.57
C ASN A 489 -54.39 25.63 19.83
N GLU A 490 -54.57 24.32 19.70
CA GLU A 490 -54.39 23.31 20.78
C GLU A 490 -53.52 22.16 20.27
N ASN A 491 -52.86 21.45 21.20
CA ASN A 491 -52.06 20.25 20.84
C ASN A 491 -52.99 19.16 20.28
N PRO A 492 -52.79 18.70 19.06
CA PRO A 492 -53.58 17.63 18.45
C PRO A 492 -53.52 16.36 19.32
N GLU A 493 -54.65 15.85 19.77
CA GLU A 493 -54.70 14.59 20.53
C GLU A 493 -54.42 13.37 19.63
N ASN A 494 -54.76 13.45 18.37
CA ASN A 494 -54.55 12.37 17.40
C ASN A 494 -53.33 12.65 16.51
N ASN A 495 -52.28 11.86 16.69
CA ASN A 495 -50.98 11.94 15.95
C ASN A 495 -50.99 11.16 14.64
N SER A 496 -52.13 10.63 14.19
CA SER A 496 -52.17 9.90 12.93
C SER A 496 -51.83 10.79 11.75
N SER A 497 -51.20 10.23 10.74
CA SER A 497 -50.84 10.91 9.48
C SER A 497 -52.08 11.51 8.81
N GLU A 498 -53.24 10.86 8.94
CA GLU A 498 -54.50 11.33 8.39
C GLU A 498 -54.96 12.69 9.00
N ASN A 499 -54.61 12.90 10.29
CA ASN A 499 -54.96 14.14 10.97
C ASN A 499 -53.94 15.26 10.80
N LEU A 500 -52.63 14.90 10.70
CA LEU A 500 -51.56 15.89 10.69
C LEU A 500 -51.14 16.30 9.29
N GLU A 501 -51.21 15.39 8.32
CA GLU A 501 -50.50 15.59 7.04
C GLU A 501 -51.44 16.05 5.91
N HIS A 502 -52.28 17.05 6.18
CA HIS A 502 -53.14 17.73 5.18
C HIS A 502 -53.27 19.22 5.51
N ASP A 503 -53.72 20.02 4.56
CA ASP A 503 -53.93 21.49 4.65
C ASP A 503 -52.67 22.21 5.14
N LEU A 504 -51.52 21.82 4.54
CA LEU A 504 -50.20 22.32 4.91
C LEU A 504 -49.88 23.65 4.22
N CYS A 505 -49.10 24.50 4.86
CA CYS A 505 -48.50 25.70 4.30
C CYS A 505 -47.05 25.43 3.88
N LEU A 506 -46.78 25.44 2.59
CA LEU A 506 -45.42 25.23 2.08
C LEU A 506 -44.47 26.35 2.53
N ILE A 507 -43.31 26.01 3.09
CA ILE A 507 -42.21 26.96 3.40
C ILE A 507 -41.22 27.00 2.27
N GLY A 508 -40.81 25.82 1.74
CA GLY A 508 -39.86 25.78 0.63
C GLY A 508 -39.26 24.39 0.39
N LEU A 509 -38.23 24.41 -0.46
CA LEU A 509 -37.47 23.22 -0.85
C LEU A 509 -36.02 23.37 -0.43
N THR A 510 -35.36 22.23 -0.12
CA THR A 510 -33.91 22.14 0.04
C THR A 510 -33.36 21.09 -0.90
N GLY A 511 -32.28 21.43 -1.63
CA GLY A 511 -31.50 20.49 -2.42
C GLY A 511 -30.18 20.18 -1.73
N MET A 512 -29.90 18.91 -1.55
CA MET A 512 -28.68 18.46 -0.90
C MET A 512 -27.96 17.39 -1.71
N ILE A 513 -26.64 17.33 -1.59
CA ILE A 513 -25.79 16.37 -2.26
C ILE A 513 -24.66 15.96 -1.33
N ASP A 514 -24.12 14.78 -1.54
CA ASP A 514 -22.80 14.39 -1.02
C ASP A 514 -21.74 15.01 -1.94
N PRO A 515 -21.04 16.07 -1.51
CA PRO A 515 -20.16 16.82 -2.40
C PRO A 515 -18.92 16.04 -2.78
N ILE A 516 -18.46 16.26 -4.01
CA ILE A 516 -17.18 15.76 -4.50
C ILE A 516 -16.06 16.29 -3.61
N ARG A 517 -15.06 15.44 -3.32
CA ARG A 517 -13.82 15.89 -2.66
C ARG A 517 -13.06 16.83 -3.59
N PRO A 518 -12.54 17.98 -3.11
CA PRO A 518 -11.87 18.97 -3.96
C PRO A 518 -10.69 18.41 -4.77
N GLU A 519 -9.93 17.47 -4.19
CA GLU A 519 -8.70 16.91 -4.75
C GLU A 519 -8.98 15.90 -5.88
N VAL A 520 -10.18 15.32 -5.93
CA VAL A 520 -10.49 14.22 -6.84
C VAL A 520 -10.47 14.65 -8.30
N LYS A 521 -10.91 15.88 -8.58
CA LYS A 521 -10.94 16.39 -9.97
C LYS A 521 -9.54 16.47 -10.56
N ASP A 522 -8.58 16.98 -9.81
CA ASP A 522 -7.18 17.06 -10.24
C ASP A 522 -6.57 15.66 -10.35
N ALA A 523 -6.86 14.76 -9.42
CA ALA A 523 -6.43 13.37 -9.46
C ALA A 523 -6.95 12.61 -10.69
N ILE A 524 -8.20 12.82 -11.11
CA ILE A 524 -8.77 12.24 -12.35
C ILE A 524 -8.02 12.76 -13.59
N VAL A 525 -7.71 14.06 -13.64
CA VAL A 525 -6.91 14.64 -14.73
C VAL A 525 -5.53 14.01 -14.78
N GLU A 526 -4.90 13.78 -13.62
CA GLU A 526 -3.60 13.14 -13.53
C GLU A 526 -3.63 11.67 -13.94
N CYS A 527 -4.64 10.90 -13.52
CA CYS A 527 -4.88 9.55 -14.01
C CYS A 527 -4.88 9.47 -15.53
N ARG A 528 -5.63 10.35 -16.19
CA ARG A 528 -5.71 10.37 -17.66
C ARG A 528 -4.39 10.67 -18.32
N LYS A 529 -3.62 11.64 -17.79
CA LYS A 529 -2.26 11.95 -18.29
C LYS A 529 -1.31 10.77 -18.13
N ALA A 530 -1.49 10.01 -17.05
CA ALA A 530 -0.72 8.81 -16.74
C ALA A 530 -1.16 7.56 -17.51
N GLY A 531 -2.18 7.67 -18.39
CA GLY A 531 -2.75 6.54 -19.14
C GLY A 531 -3.58 5.58 -18.27
N ILE A 532 -4.06 6.04 -17.12
CA ILE A 532 -4.90 5.28 -16.21
C ILE A 532 -6.36 5.67 -16.44
N ARG A 533 -7.23 4.69 -16.54
CA ARG A 533 -8.66 4.90 -16.74
C ARG A 533 -9.42 4.81 -15.42
N PRO A 534 -9.97 5.91 -14.89
CA PRO A 534 -10.87 5.86 -13.76
C PRO A 534 -12.24 5.37 -14.20
N ILE A 535 -12.83 4.49 -13.37
CA ILE A 535 -14.16 3.92 -13.54
C ILE A 535 -14.95 4.19 -12.26
N MET A 536 -16.13 4.75 -12.39
CA MET A 536 -17.05 4.98 -11.27
C MET A 536 -18.09 3.87 -11.20
N ILE A 537 -18.24 3.27 -10.04
CA ILE A 537 -19.21 2.22 -9.75
C ILE A 537 -20.07 2.70 -8.59
N THR A 538 -21.41 2.66 -8.72
CA THR A 538 -22.31 3.18 -7.69
C THR A 538 -23.67 2.50 -7.66
N GLY A 539 -24.30 2.45 -6.48
CA GLY A 539 -25.70 2.08 -6.31
C GLY A 539 -26.69 3.19 -6.71
N ASP A 540 -26.22 4.41 -6.99
CA ASP A 540 -27.05 5.56 -7.35
C ASP A 540 -27.78 5.40 -8.67
N HIS A 541 -28.79 6.28 -8.88
CA HIS A 541 -29.47 6.40 -10.16
C HIS A 541 -28.52 6.84 -11.27
N LYS A 542 -28.77 6.35 -12.51
CA LYS A 542 -27.91 6.61 -13.67
C LYS A 542 -27.70 8.11 -13.91
N ASP A 543 -28.74 8.93 -13.81
CA ASP A 543 -28.63 10.37 -14.08
C ASP A 543 -27.75 11.09 -13.06
N THR A 544 -27.86 10.72 -11.77
CA THR A 544 -26.97 11.22 -10.70
C THR A 544 -25.51 10.80 -10.95
N ALA A 545 -25.29 9.54 -11.29
CA ALA A 545 -23.96 9.01 -11.60
C ALA A 545 -23.33 9.72 -12.81
N VAL A 546 -24.10 9.95 -13.87
CA VAL A 546 -23.66 10.66 -15.08
C VAL A 546 -23.33 12.12 -14.78
N ALA A 547 -24.14 12.82 -13.98
CA ALA A 547 -23.88 14.21 -13.62
C ALA A 547 -22.55 14.36 -12.85
N ILE A 548 -22.34 13.52 -11.83
CA ILE A 548 -21.10 13.51 -11.03
C ILE A 548 -19.89 13.12 -11.90
N ALA A 549 -20.02 12.09 -12.74
CA ALA A 549 -18.95 11.63 -13.59
C ALA A 549 -18.54 12.66 -14.67
N LYS A 550 -19.48 13.44 -15.16
CA LYS A 550 -19.19 14.57 -16.07
C LYS A 550 -18.48 15.71 -15.36
N ASP A 551 -18.91 16.08 -14.15
CA ASP A 551 -18.24 17.12 -13.37
C ASP A 551 -16.82 16.74 -13.00
N LEU A 552 -16.58 15.47 -12.65
CA LEU A 552 -15.25 14.90 -12.41
C LEU A 552 -14.41 14.72 -13.69
N GLY A 553 -15.04 14.81 -14.87
CA GLY A 553 -14.37 14.56 -16.13
C GLY A 553 -14.07 13.07 -16.40
N ILE A 554 -14.75 12.13 -15.72
CA ILE A 554 -14.63 10.68 -15.97
C ILE A 554 -15.25 10.30 -17.33
N ILE A 555 -16.35 10.95 -17.71
CA ILE A 555 -17.01 10.78 -19.00
C ILE A 555 -17.35 12.13 -19.62
N GLU A 556 -17.46 12.17 -20.93
CA GLU A 556 -17.94 13.33 -21.68
C GLU A 556 -19.40 13.14 -22.08
N ASP A 557 -19.77 11.91 -22.42
CA ASP A 557 -21.10 11.55 -22.89
C ASP A 557 -21.78 10.50 -22.00
N ALA A 558 -23.09 10.57 -21.87
CA ALA A 558 -23.90 9.65 -21.09
C ALA A 558 -23.93 8.21 -21.67
N SER A 559 -23.55 8.01 -22.94
CA SER A 559 -23.45 6.68 -23.56
C SER A 559 -22.38 5.81 -22.90
N ALA A 560 -21.37 6.41 -22.26
CA ALA A 560 -20.36 5.70 -21.50
C ALA A 560 -20.85 5.23 -20.11
N ALA A 561 -22.16 5.37 -19.81
CA ALA A 561 -22.78 4.93 -18.57
C ALA A 561 -23.80 3.81 -18.82
N ILE A 562 -23.72 2.73 -18.02
CA ILE A 562 -24.62 1.57 -18.07
C ILE A 562 -25.21 1.32 -16.69
N THR A 563 -26.44 0.75 -16.63
CA THR A 563 -27.05 0.29 -15.38
C THR A 563 -26.81 -1.20 -15.14
N GLY A 564 -26.91 -1.64 -13.87
CA GLY A 564 -26.85 -3.05 -13.52
C GLY A 564 -27.83 -3.92 -14.32
N ALA A 565 -29.10 -3.47 -14.45
CA ALA A 565 -30.12 -4.20 -15.23
C ALA A 565 -29.73 -4.31 -16.72
N GLN A 566 -29.16 -3.26 -17.32
CA GLN A 566 -28.66 -3.34 -18.69
C GLN A 566 -27.40 -4.23 -18.82
N LEU A 567 -26.60 -4.29 -17.76
CA LEU A 567 -25.45 -5.17 -17.70
C LEU A 567 -25.87 -6.65 -17.66
N ASP A 568 -26.98 -6.99 -16.97
CA ASP A 568 -27.51 -8.33 -16.88
C ASP A 568 -28.03 -8.86 -18.24
N GLU A 569 -28.40 -7.97 -19.16
CA GLU A 569 -28.85 -8.34 -20.51
C GLU A 569 -27.68 -8.71 -21.45
N ILE A 570 -26.42 -8.44 -21.06
CA ILE A 570 -25.23 -8.70 -21.87
C ILE A 570 -24.56 -10.01 -21.41
N SER A 571 -24.22 -10.92 -22.33
CA SER A 571 -23.47 -12.13 -21.96
C SER A 571 -22.06 -11.79 -21.44
N ASP A 572 -21.41 -12.70 -20.73
CA ASP A 572 -20.06 -12.48 -20.20
C ASP A 572 -19.03 -12.30 -21.33
N GLU A 573 -19.15 -13.08 -22.42
CA GLU A 573 -18.27 -12.98 -23.57
C GLU A 573 -18.43 -11.64 -24.30
N ASP A 574 -19.68 -11.18 -24.50
CA ASP A 574 -19.95 -9.90 -25.13
C ASP A 574 -19.52 -8.74 -24.23
N PHE A 575 -19.74 -8.84 -22.91
CA PHE A 575 -19.33 -7.81 -21.97
C PHE A 575 -17.82 -7.67 -21.91
N GLU A 576 -17.06 -8.76 -21.94
CA GLU A 576 -15.60 -8.73 -21.99
C GLU A 576 -15.09 -7.92 -23.19
N SER A 577 -15.74 -8.02 -24.34
CA SER A 577 -15.37 -7.24 -25.54
C SER A 577 -15.76 -5.77 -25.41
N ARG A 578 -16.90 -5.46 -24.78
CA ARG A 578 -17.52 -4.13 -24.69
C ARG A 578 -17.20 -3.36 -23.41
N VAL A 579 -16.52 -3.94 -22.44
CA VAL A 579 -16.20 -3.27 -21.16
C VAL A 579 -15.46 -1.93 -21.36
N VAL A 580 -14.74 -1.78 -22.45
CA VAL A 580 -14.05 -0.53 -22.83
C VAL A 580 -14.99 0.61 -23.21
N GLU A 581 -16.25 0.34 -23.52
CA GLU A 581 -17.24 1.35 -23.88
C GLU A 581 -17.70 2.13 -22.64
N PHE A 582 -17.65 1.51 -21.45
CA PHE A 582 -18.24 2.03 -20.23
C PHE A 582 -17.18 2.49 -19.23
N SER A 583 -17.44 3.62 -18.57
CA SER A 583 -16.64 4.16 -17.45
C SER A 583 -17.51 4.51 -16.24
N VAL A 584 -18.85 4.35 -16.34
CA VAL A 584 -19.77 4.58 -15.25
C VAL A 584 -20.76 3.41 -15.18
N TYR A 585 -20.88 2.82 -14.01
CA TYR A 585 -21.79 1.73 -13.71
C TYR A 585 -22.73 2.17 -12.58
N ALA A 586 -24.04 2.30 -12.87
CA ALA A 586 -25.05 2.80 -11.97
C ALA A 586 -26.02 1.70 -11.53
N ARG A 587 -26.61 1.80 -10.35
CA ARG A 587 -27.52 0.80 -9.76
C ARG A 587 -26.97 -0.61 -9.83
N VAL A 588 -25.70 -0.76 -9.49
CA VAL A 588 -25.01 -2.05 -9.49
C VAL A 588 -25.19 -2.77 -8.15
N GLN A 589 -25.20 -4.10 -8.23
CA GLN A 589 -25.16 -5.01 -7.07
C GLN A 589 -23.73 -5.58 -6.89
N PRO A 590 -23.43 -6.22 -5.78
CA PRO A 590 -22.11 -6.78 -5.50
C PRO A 590 -21.57 -7.70 -6.62
N GLU A 591 -22.42 -8.53 -7.19
CA GLU A 591 -22.06 -9.45 -8.27
C GLU A 591 -21.60 -8.70 -9.52
N HIS A 592 -22.24 -7.56 -9.83
CA HIS A 592 -21.83 -6.70 -10.95
C HIS A 592 -20.43 -6.15 -10.73
N LYS A 593 -20.06 -5.77 -9.50
CA LYS A 593 -18.71 -5.26 -9.19
C LYS A 593 -17.65 -6.32 -9.50
N VAL A 594 -17.88 -7.57 -9.09
CA VAL A 594 -17.00 -8.69 -9.41
C VAL A 594 -16.89 -8.93 -10.92
N ARG A 595 -18.03 -8.87 -11.62
CA ARG A 595 -18.10 -9.06 -13.07
C ARG A 595 -17.31 -7.99 -13.84
N ILE A 596 -17.44 -6.73 -13.43
CA ILE A 596 -16.70 -5.58 -14.04
C ILE A 596 -15.19 -5.76 -13.86
N VAL A 597 -14.73 -6.03 -12.64
CA VAL A 597 -13.32 -6.25 -12.33
C VAL A 597 -12.77 -7.44 -13.13
N SER A 598 -13.51 -8.56 -13.14
CA SER A 598 -13.12 -9.78 -13.87
C SER A 598 -13.00 -9.57 -15.37
N ALA A 599 -13.90 -8.78 -15.98
CA ALA A 599 -13.85 -8.47 -17.40
C ALA A 599 -12.59 -7.66 -17.78
N TRP A 600 -12.21 -6.67 -16.97
CA TRP A 600 -10.96 -5.93 -17.20
C TRP A 600 -9.72 -6.82 -17.02
N LYS A 601 -9.68 -7.66 -15.99
CA LYS A 601 -8.57 -8.61 -15.76
C LYS A 601 -8.42 -9.63 -16.90
N LYS A 602 -9.51 -10.18 -17.41
CA LYS A 602 -9.47 -11.10 -18.56
C LYS A 602 -8.87 -10.45 -19.81
N ARG A 603 -9.03 -9.15 -19.98
CA ARG A 603 -8.35 -8.37 -21.04
C ARG A 603 -6.87 -8.11 -20.75
N GLY A 604 -6.36 -8.56 -19.61
CA GLY A 604 -4.98 -8.36 -19.19
C GLY A 604 -4.67 -6.98 -18.59
N ALA A 605 -5.69 -6.19 -18.27
CA ALA A 605 -5.51 -4.90 -17.62
C ALA A 605 -5.29 -5.07 -16.11
N ILE A 606 -4.29 -4.41 -15.55
CA ILE A 606 -4.08 -4.35 -14.10
C ILE A 606 -5.12 -3.43 -13.47
N THR A 607 -5.97 -4.01 -12.65
CA THR A 607 -7.19 -3.38 -12.13
C THR A 607 -7.11 -3.20 -10.62
N ALA A 608 -7.28 -1.97 -10.15
CA ALA A 608 -7.51 -1.64 -8.76
C ALA A 608 -9.03 -1.52 -8.48
N MET A 609 -9.49 -1.96 -7.31
CA MET A 609 -10.88 -1.85 -6.88
C MET A 609 -10.97 -1.31 -5.45
N THR A 610 -11.76 -0.25 -5.25
CA THR A 610 -12.03 0.31 -3.91
C THR A 610 -13.38 -0.15 -3.38
N GLY A 611 -13.50 -0.21 -2.06
CA GLY A 611 -14.78 -0.44 -1.39
C GLY A 611 -14.67 -0.30 0.12
N ASP A 612 -15.83 -0.12 0.76
CA ASP A 612 -15.95 0.10 2.20
C ASP A 612 -16.86 -0.93 2.90
N GLY A 613 -17.80 -1.54 2.18
CA GLY A 613 -18.78 -2.47 2.71
C GLY A 613 -18.41 -3.96 2.56
N VAL A 614 -19.04 -4.79 3.37
CA VAL A 614 -18.94 -6.28 3.26
C VAL A 614 -19.25 -6.74 1.82
N ASN A 615 -20.17 -6.07 1.15
CA ASN A 615 -20.60 -6.36 -0.22
C ASN A 615 -19.49 -6.12 -1.26
N ASP A 616 -18.46 -5.35 -0.91
CA ASP A 616 -17.34 -5.04 -1.80
C ASP A 616 -16.19 -6.03 -1.67
N ALA A 617 -16.13 -6.77 -0.57
CA ALA A 617 -15.03 -7.69 -0.29
C ALA A 617 -14.75 -8.69 -1.43
N PRO A 618 -15.74 -9.32 -2.09
CA PRO A 618 -15.48 -10.20 -3.23
C PRO A 618 -14.82 -9.48 -4.42
N SER A 619 -15.24 -8.26 -4.75
CA SER A 619 -14.68 -7.48 -5.86
C SER A 619 -13.28 -6.96 -5.53
N ILE A 620 -13.03 -6.54 -4.28
CA ILE A 620 -11.73 -6.14 -3.76
C ILE A 620 -10.74 -7.31 -3.86
N LYS A 621 -11.15 -8.49 -3.40
CA LYS A 621 -10.32 -9.71 -3.48
C LYS A 621 -10.06 -10.18 -4.91
N THR A 622 -10.99 -9.92 -5.84
CA THR A 622 -10.87 -10.30 -7.25
C THR A 622 -9.91 -9.38 -8.02
N ALA A 623 -9.79 -8.14 -7.62
CA ALA A 623 -8.90 -7.15 -8.24
C ALA A 623 -7.41 -7.60 -8.18
N ASP A 624 -6.56 -6.97 -9.00
CA ASP A 624 -5.11 -7.12 -8.88
C ASP A 624 -4.57 -6.33 -7.70
N ILE A 625 -5.29 -5.26 -7.33
CA ILE A 625 -5.05 -4.45 -6.14
C ILE A 625 -6.38 -4.17 -5.48
N GLY A 626 -6.61 -4.81 -4.35
CA GLY A 626 -7.73 -4.51 -3.47
C GLY A 626 -7.43 -3.31 -2.57
N ILE A 627 -8.32 -2.32 -2.54
CA ILE A 627 -8.17 -1.09 -1.76
C ILE A 627 -9.34 -0.94 -0.80
N GLY A 628 -9.05 -0.98 0.50
CA GLY A 628 -10.03 -0.77 1.57
C GLY A 628 -10.02 0.65 2.09
N MET A 629 -11.18 1.12 2.54
CA MET A 629 -11.30 2.39 3.25
C MET A 629 -10.84 2.23 4.71
N GLY A 630 -10.11 3.20 5.23
CA GLY A 630 -9.56 3.18 6.59
C GLY A 630 -10.54 3.69 7.64
N ILE A 631 -11.33 4.73 7.29
CA ILE A 631 -12.29 5.37 8.18
C ILE A 631 -13.64 4.66 8.07
N THR A 632 -14.24 4.62 6.88
CA THR A 632 -15.58 4.06 6.65
C THR A 632 -15.58 2.56 6.41
N GLY A 633 -14.41 1.98 6.06
CA GLY A 633 -14.30 0.57 5.68
C GLY A 633 -14.51 -0.39 6.86
N THR A 634 -15.26 -1.46 6.57
CA THR A 634 -15.45 -2.56 7.52
C THR A 634 -14.15 -3.37 7.67
N ASP A 635 -14.02 -4.10 8.77
CA ASP A 635 -12.85 -4.97 8.99
C ASP A 635 -12.72 -6.03 7.90
N VAL A 636 -13.83 -6.47 7.32
CA VAL A 636 -13.85 -7.41 6.20
C VAL A 636 -13.11 -6.84 4.99
N THR A 637 -13.46 -5.63 4.58
CA THR A 637 -12.81 -4.97 3.45
C THR A 637 -11.34 -4.70 3.73
N LYS A 638 -11.02 -4.23 4.95
CA LYS A 638 -9.63 -4.03 5.38
C LYS A 638 -8.82 -5.33 5.33
N ASN A 639 -9.40 -6.46 5.75
CA ASN A 639 -8.70 -7.75 5.81
C ASN A 639 -8.42 -8.35 4.43
N VAL A 640 -9.30 -8.17 3.45
CA VAL A 640 -9.08 -8.68 2.09
C VAL A 640 -8.27 -7.73 1.20
N SER A 641 -8.06 -6.48 1.64
CA SER A 641 -7.36 -5.46 0.88
C SER A 641 -5.85 -5.61 0.89
N ASP A 642 -5.20 -5.24 -0.21
CA ASP A 642 -3.75 -5.13 -0.34
C ASP A 642 -3.23 -3.79 0.17
N MET A 643 -4.07 -2.74 0.11
CA MET A 643 -3.79 -1.39 0.57
C MET A 643 -5.01 -0.80 1.28
N ILE A 644 -4.79 0.02 2.32
CA ILE A 644 -5.84 0.74 3.05
C ILE A 644 -5.58 2.24 2.91
N LEU A 645 -6.62 3.01 2.59
CA LEU A 645 -6.59 4.48 2.55
C LEU A 645 -6.95 5.03 3.93
N ALA A 646 -5.99 5.57 4.67
CA ALA A 646 -6.23 6.11 6.01
C ALA A 646 -7.16 7.35 6.02
N ASP A 647 -7.33 8.00 4.86
CA ASP A 647 -8.14 9.22 4.65
C ASP A 647 -9.36 8.99 3.75
N ASP A 648 -9.60 7.76 3.30
CA ASP A 648 -10.68 7.38 2.37
C ASP A 648 -10.71 8.21 1.07
N ASN A 649 -9.56 8.73 0.61
CA ASN A 649 -9.49 9.68 -0.49
C ASN A 649 -8.96 9.05 -1.79
N PHE A 650 -9.70 9.20 -2.89
CA PHE A 650 -9.28 8.74 -4.22
C PHE A 650 -7.91 9.32 -4.65
N ALA A 651 -7.63 10.58 -4.32
CA ALA A 651 -6.35 11.21 -4.68
C ALA A 651 -5.15 10.46 -4.08
N THR A 652 -5.31 9.88 -2.91
CA THR A 652 -4.29 9.06 -2.25
C THR A 652 -3.96 7.80 -3.06
N ILE A 653 -4.92 7.23 -3.82
CA ILE A 653 -4.66 6.11 -4.74
C ILE A 653 -3.72 6.56 -5.86
N VAL A 654 -3.95 7.74 -6.41
CA VAL A 654 -3.15 8.29 -7.52
C VAL A 654 -1.72 8.55 -7.05
N ASN A 655 -1.56 9.15 -5.87
CA ASN A 655 -0.26 9.35 -5.23
C ASN A 655 0.46 8.01 -4.96
N ALA A 656 -0.28 6.99 -4.53
CA ALA A 656 0.26 5.64 -4.31
C ALA A 656 0.73 4.99 -5.63
N VAL A 657 0.02 5.20 -6.74
CA VAL A 657 0.46 4.74 -8.06
C VAL A 657 1.72 5.47 -8.50
N GLU A 658 1.81 6.79 -8.31
CA GLU A 658 3.02 7.57 -8.60
C GLU A 658 4.22 7.05 -7.81
N GLU A 659 4.03 6.85 -6.51
CA GLU A 659 5.06 6.32 -5.62
C GLU A 659 5.48 4.89 -6.02
N GLY A 660 4.53 4.02 -6.39
CA GLY A 660 4.82 2.68 -6.91
C GLY A 660 5.68 2.72 -8.18
N ARG A 661 5.38 3.64 -9.11
CA ARG A 661 6.21 3.89 -10.31
C ARG A 661 7.60 4.39 -9.96
N ARG A 662 7.72 5.33 -9.01
CA ARG A 662 9.00 5.86 -8.52
C ARG A 662 9.86 4.75 -7.90
N ILE A 663 9.28 3.94 -7.03
CA ILE A 663 9.97 2.81 -6.38
C ILE A 663 10.53 1.86 -7.44
N TYR A 664 9.71 1.46 -8.41
CA TYR A 664 10.14 0.58 -9.49
C TYR A 664 11.25 1.19 -10.34
N ASP A 665 11.13 2.47 -10.72
CA ASP A 665 12.17 3.17 -11.49
C ASP A 665 13.49 3.23 -10.71
N ASN A 666 13.44 3.48 -9.39
CA ASN A 666 14.63 3.54 -8.54
C ASN A 666 15.26 2.16 -8.35
N ILE A 667 14.46 1.10 -8.22
CA ILE A 667 14.95 -0.27 -8.22
C ILE A 667 15.70 -0.56 -9.54
N ARG A 668 15.14 -0.19 -10.68
CA ARG A 668 15.81 -0.35 -11.98
C ARG A 668 17.12 0.41 -12.08
N LYS A 669 17.18 1.65 -11.55
CA LYS A 669 18.41 2.45 -11.49
C LYS A 669 19.49 1.74 -10.67
N ALA A 670 19.14 1.24 -9.50
CA ALA A 670 20.06 0.50 -8.64
C ALA A 670 20.54 -0.81 -9.28
N ILE A 671 19.64 -1.57 -9.91
CA ILE A 671 19.97 -2.79 -10.63
C ILE A 671 20.92 -2.52 -11.80
N GLN A 672 20.62 -1.49 -12.61
CA GLN A 672 21.46 -1.10 -13.73
C GLN A 672 22.85 -0.68 -13.27
N PHE A 673 22.95 0.08 -12.17
CA PHE A 673 24.20 0.49 -11.55
C PHE A 673 25.03 -0.71 -11.14
N LEU A 674 24.50 -1.60 -10.30
CA LEU A 674 25.20 -2.79 -9.82
C LEU A 674 25.63 -3.72 -10.94
N LEU A 675 24.75 -4.00 -11.91
CA LEU A 675 25.08 -4.89 -13.02
C LEU A 675 26.10 -4.29 -13.98
N SER A 676 26.12 -2.96 -14.18
CA SER A 676 27.14 -2.31 -15.02
C SER A 676 28.51 -2.28 -14.33
N SER A 677 28.56 -2.13 -13.01
CA SER A 677 29.78 -2.26 -12.21
C SER A 677 30.37 -3.67 -12.31
N ASN A 678 29.59 -4.69 -11.94
CA ASN A 678 30.03 -6.09 -12.04
C ASN A 678 30.45 -6.49 -13.47
N MET A 679 29.74 -5.95 -14.49
CA MET A 679 30.13 -6.18 -15.89
C MET A 679 31.53 -5.57 -16.18
N SER A 680 31.85 -4.40 -15.63
CA SER A 680 33.17 -3.77 -15.80
C SER A 680 34.28 -4.58 -15.17
N GLU A 681 34.04 -5.11 -13.97
CA GLU A 681 34.97 -5.98 -13.24
C GLU A 681 35.23 -7.26 -14.01
N VAL A 682 34.17 -7.96 -14.43
CA VAL A 682 34.26 -9.22 -15.22
C VAL A 682 35.02 -9.00 -16.53
N LEU A 683 34.63 -8.00 -17.32
CA LEU A 683 35.30 -7.70 -18.59
C LEU A 683 36.74 -7.24 -18.37
N GLY A 684 37.00 -6.45 -17.30
CA GLY A 684 38.32 -5.98 -16.93
C GLY A 684 39.27 -7.13 -16.66
N ILE A 685 38.87 -8.07 -15.79
CA ILE A 685 39.67 -9.26 -15.47
C ILE A 685 39.83 -10.14 -16.73
N PHE A 686 38.76 -10.38 -17.45
CA PHE A 686 38.77 -11.19 -18.68
C PHE A 686 39.78 -10.67 -19.70
N PHE A 687 39.72 -9.37 -20.05
CA PHE A 687 40.66 -8.80 -21.03
C PHE A 687 42.07 -8.70 -20.50
N ALA A 688 42.26 -8.37 -19.21
CA ALA A 688 43.61 -8.35 -18.62
C ALA A 688 44.26 -9.73 -18.63
N THR A 689 43.53 -10.79 -18.32
CA THR A 689 43.99 -12.16 -18.40
C THR A 689 44.38 -12.53 -19.84
N LEU A 690 43.57 -12.22 -20.83
CA LEU A 690 43.90 -12.45 -22.24
C LEU A 690 45.14 -11.66 -22.70
N LEU A 691 45.37 -10.48 -22.12
CA LEU A 691 46.55 -9.65 -22.43
C LEU A 691 47.79 -10.05 -21.63
N GLY A 692 47.67 -10.99 -20.66
CA GLY A 692 48.75 -11.57 -19.90
C GLY A 692 49.22 -10.80 -18.65
N PHE A 693 48.30 -10.01 -18.02
CA PHE A 693 48.60 -9.31 -16.78
C PHE A 693 47.46 -9.41 -15.77
N THR A 694 47.78 -9.20 -14.48
CA THR A 694 46.80 -9.23 -13.39
C THR A 694 46.28 -7.81 -13.12
N LEU A 695 44.97 -7.56 -13.44
CA LEU A 695 44.35 -6.25 -13.24
C LEU A 695 44.13 -5.92 -11.76
N LEU A 696 43.42 -6.77 -11.06
CA LEU A 696 43.03 -6.64 -9.66
C LEU A 696 43.04 -8.02 -8.96
N LYS A 697 43.24 -8.01 -7.65
CA LYS A 697 43.12 -9.19 -6.79
C LYS A 697 41.71 -9.34 -6.24
N PRO A 698 41.31 -10.57 -5.75
CA PRO A 698 39.96 -10.78 -5.18
C PRO A 698 39.58 -9.79 -4.08
N VAL A 699 40.52 -9.43 -3.22
CA VAL A 699 40.32 -8.50 -2.11
C VAL A 699 39.92 -7.08 -2.57
N HIS A 700 40.42 -6.68 -3.75
CA HIS A 700 40.09 -5.37 -4.34
C HIS A 700 38.64 -5.32 -4.81
N LEU A 701 38.16 -6.38 -5.46
CA LEU A 701 36.80 -6.50 -5.97
C LEU A 701 35.79 -6.54 -4.83
N LEU A 702 36.12 -7.26 -3.76
CA LEU A 702 35.30 -7.26 -2.55
C LEU A 702 35.15 -5.87 -1.95
N PHE A 703 36.21 -5.09 -1.91
CA PHE A 703 36.16 -3.72 -1.43
C PHE A 703 35.25 -2.86 -2.33
N ILE A 704 35.36 -3.00 -3.65
CA ILE A 704 34.53 -2.29 -4.63
C ILE A 704 33.07 -2.61 -4.39
N ASN A 705 32.68 -3.87 -4.45
CA ASN A 705 31.32 -4.33 -4.30
C ASN A 705 30.69 -3.90 -2.95
N LEU A 706 31.48 -3.97 -1.86
CA LEU A 706 30.97 -3.66 -0.52
C LEU A 706 30.84 -2.16 -0.25
N ILE A 707 31.83 -1.36 -0.68
CA ILE A 707 31.94 0.05 -0.30
C ILE A 707 31.47 0.98 -1.42
N THR A 708 31.95 0.77 -2.65
CA THR A 708 31.67 1.73 -3.72
C THR A 708 30.39 1.44 -4.47
N ASP A 709 29.87 0.21 -4.40
CA ASP A 709 28.64 -0.20 -5.08
C ASP A 709 27.44 -0.22 -4.15
N ALA A 710 27.53 -0.86 -2.98
CA ALA A 710 26.36 -1.09 -2.14
C ALA A 710 25.73 0.23 -1.61
N PHE A 711 26.55 1.18 -1.15
CA PHE A 711 26.03 2.44 -0.59
C PHE A 711 25.43 3.38 -1.64
N PRO A 712 26.05 3.63 -2.81
CA PRO A 712 25.41 4.41 -3.86
C PRO A 712 24.14 3.73 -4.43
N ALA A 713 24.11 2.41 -4.55
CA ALA A 713 22.91 1.67 -4.97
C ALA A 713 21.73 1.91 -4.03
N LEU A 714 21.95 1.85 -2.70
CA LEU A 714 20.93 2.18 -1.71
C LEU A 714 20.50 3.65 -1.80
N ALA A 715 21.44 4.57 -2.01
CA ALA A 715 21.14 5.99 -2.14
C ALA A 715 20.35 6.30 -3.42
N LEU A 716 20.54 5.58 -4.50
CA LEU A 716 19.73 5.66 -5.72
C LEU A 716 18.27 5.23 -5.47
N GLY A 717 18.03 4.33 -4.52
CA GLY A 717 16.70 3.97 -4.06
C GLY A 717 15.91 5.12 -3.44
N LEU A 718 16.61 6.16 -2.96
CA LEU A 718 16.02 7.38 -2.37
C LEU A 718 15.81 8.51 -3.39
N GLU A 719 16.04 8.27 -4.69
CA GLU A 719 15.87 9.28 -5.72
C GLU A 719 14.40 9.70 -5.82
N LYS A 720 14.17 10.99 -6.11
CA LYS A 720 12.81 11.50 -6.31
C LYS A 720 12.22 10.99 -7.63
N GLU A 721 10.89 11.12 -7.75
CA GLU A 721 10.16 10.87 -8.99
C GLU A 721 10.70 11.71 -10.14
N GLU A 722 10.74 11.13 -11.34
CA GLU A 722 11.07 11.88 -12.55
C GLU A 722 9.86 12.70 -13.01
N PRO A 723 10.05 13.91 -13.57
CA PRO A 723 8.92 14.80 -13.96
C PRO A 723 7.94 14.19 -14.96
N ASP A 724 8.29 13.09 -15.60
CA ASP A 724 7.47 12.38 -16.57
C ASP A 724 6.80 11.12 -16.03
N THR A 725 6.98 10.80 -14.74
CA THR A 725 6.48 9.57 -14.11
C THR A 725 4.97 9.39 -14.31
N MET A 726 4.18 10.45 -14.12
CA MET A 726 2.73 10.45 -14.34
C MET A 726 2.32 10.96 -15.74
N ARG A 727 3.25 11.00 -16.69
CA ARG A 727 2.98 11.31 -18.12
C ARG A 727 3.25 10.11 -19.04
N ARG A 728 3.79 9.05 -18.48
CA ARG A 728 4.06 7.79 -19.17
C ARG A 728 2.87 6.85 -19.03
N PRO A 729 2.53 6.06 -20.06
CA PRO A 729 1.52 5.01 -19.94
C PRO A 729 1.95 3.96 -18.91
N PRO A 730 1.00 3.23 -18.29
CA PRO A 730 1.31 2.15 -17.39
C PRO A 730 2.19 1.09 -18.07
N ARG A 731 3.14 0.54 -17.34
CA ARG A 731 3.99 -0.56 -17.76
C ARG A 731 3.17 -1.86 -17.85
N ASP A 732 3.48 -2.72 -18.81
CA ASP A 732 2.97 -4.09 -18.81
C ASP A 732 3.59 -4.88 -17.63
N SER A 733 2.78 -5.53 -16.82
CA SER A 733 3.24 -6.35 -15.68
C SER A 733 4.11 -7.54 -16.12
N LYS A 734 3.99 -7.98 -17.38
CA LYS A 734 4.77 -9.06 -17.97
C LYS A 734 6.14 -8.61 -18.46
N ASP A 735 6.35 -7.30 -18.58
CA ASP A 735 7.63 -6.78 -19.06
C ASP A 735 8.79 -7.26 -18.17
N SER A 736 9.89 -7.61 -18.83
CA SER A 736 11.14 -7.88 -18.13
C SER A 736 11.65 -6.61 -17.45
N ILE A 737 12.31 -6.74 -16.30
CA ILE A 737 13.00 -5.64 -15.64
C ILE A 737 14.03 -4.97 -16.55
N PHE A 738 14.55 -5.71 -17.52
CA PHE A 738 15.49 -5.24 -18.53
C PHE A 738 14.85 -4.59 -19.75
N ALA A 739 13.53 -4.44 -19.78
CA ALA A 739 12.83 -3.79 -20.88
C ALA A 739 13.34 -2.35 -21.10
N GLY A 740 13.15 -1.84 -22.31
CA GLY A 740 13.51 -0.45 -22.64
C GLY A 740 15.00 -0.21 -22.92
N GLY A 741 15.76 -1.27 -23.23
CA GLY A 741 17.17 -1.16 -23.67
C GLY A 741 18.21 -1.21 -22.54
N MET A 742 17.80 -1.56 -21.32
CA MET A 742 18.70 -1.61 -20.15
C MET A 742 19.88 -2.57 -20.34
N VAL A 743 19.70 -3.68 -21.06
CA VAL A 743 20.81 -4.61 -21.37
C VAL A 743 21.92 -3.92 -22.17
N PHE A 744 21.54 -3.14 -23.17
CA PHE A 744 22.50 -2.34 -23.94
C PHE A 744 23.23 -1.34 -23.03
N ASP A 745 22.48 -0.68 -22.13
CA ASP A 745 23.06 0.31 -21.22
C ASP A 745 24.07 -0.35 -20.26
N ILE A 746 23.75 -1.52 -19.69
CA ILE A 746 24.66 -2.29 -18.84
C ILE A 746 25.94 -2.67 -19.58
N VAL A 747 25.82 -3.21 -20.81
CA VAL A 747 26.96 -3.71 -21.58
C VAL A 747 27.90 -2.56 -21.99
N TYR A 748 27.36 -1.45 -22.55
CA TYR A 748 28.24 -0.35 -22.97
C TYR A 748 28.88 0.38 -21.77
N GLN A 749 28.14 0.51 -20.66
CA GLN A 749 28.67 1.13 -19.44
C GLN A 749 29.78 0.30 -18.83
N GLY A 750 29.56 -1.02 -18.68
CA GLY A 750 30.60 -1.95 -18.24
C GLY A 750 31.84 -1.91 -19.14
N LEU A 751 31.66 -1.96 -20.47
CA LEU A 751 32.77 -1.90 -21.41
C LEU A 751 33.53 -0.56 -21.35
N MET A 752 32.80 0.56 -21.20
CA MET A 752 33.39 1.89 -21.05
C MET A 752 34.30 1.96 -19.81
N ILE A 753 33.81 1.54 -18.63
CA ILE A 753 34.59 1.52 -17.40
C ILE A 753 35.78 0.59 -17.55
N THR A 754 35.62 -0.59 -18.14
CA THR A 754 36.73 -1.54 -18.45
C THR A 754 37.82 -0.87 -19.25
N VAL A 755 37.48 -0.19 -20.34
CA VAL A 755 38.47 0.48 -21.20
C VAL A 755 39.23 1.57 -20.45
N LEU A 756 38.51 2.39 -19.65
CA LEU A 756 39.14 3.44 -18.84
C LEU A 756 40.09 2.85 -17.79
N THR A 757 39.67 1.76 -17.13
CA THR A 757 40.48 1.06 -16.10
C THR A 757 41.74 0.41 -16.66
N ILE A 758 41.62 -0.32 -17.80
CA ILE A 758 42.76 -0.93 -18.48
C ILE A 758 43.73 0.16 -18.99
N THR A 759 43.18 1.26 -19.49
CA THR A 759 44.00 2.41 -19.93
C THR A 759 44.80 2.98 -18.75
N SER A 760 44.16 3.15 -17.60
CA SER A 760 44.81 3.59 -16.37
C SER A 760 45.91 2.64 -15.89
N TYR A 761 45.64 1.33 -15.94
CA TYR A 761 46.64 0.30 -15.62
C TYR A 761 47.90 0.41 -16.50
N ILE A 762 47.71 0.53 -17.83
CA ILE A 762 48.83 0.63 -18.79
C ILE A 762 49.62 1.93 -18.55
N ILE A 763 48.96 3.05 -18.24
CA ILE A 763 49.59 4.31 -17.92
C ILE A 763 50.43 4.15 -16.63
N GLY A 764 49.86 3.60 -15.56
CA GLY A 764 50.55 3.38 -14.30
C GLY A 764 51.79 2.50 -14.46
N HIS A 765 51.60 1.38 -15.19
CA HIS A 765 52.76 0.52 -15.52
C HIS A 765 53.85 1.28 -16.32
N SER A 766 53.45 2.08 -17.32
CA SER A 766 54.41 2.85 -18.11
C SER A 766 55.13 3.94 -17.31
N MET A 767 54.47 4.49 -16.27
CA MET A 767 55.10 5.45 -15.32
C MET A 767 56.07 4.74 -14.38
N GLU A 768 55.77 3.52 -13.91
CA GLU A 768 56.62 2.67 -13.12
C GLU A 768 57.95 2.33 -13.85
N VAL A 769 57.83 1.95 -15.11
CA VAL A 769 58.98 1.52 -15.94
C VAL A 769 59.74 2.70 -16.56
N GLY A 770 59.06 3.86 -16.70
CA GLY A 770 59.63 5.07 -17.30
C GLY A 770 59.56 5.15 -18.83
N TYR A 771 58.98 4.18 -19.52
CA TYR A 771 58.72 4.15 -20.95
C TYR A 771 57.47 3.33 -21.28
N PHE A 772 56.87 3.51 -22.45
CA PHE A 772 55.68 2.77 -22.83
C PHE A 772 56.01 1.30 -23.14
N GLU A 773 55.49 0.39 -22.34
CA GLU A 773 55.52 -1.06 -22.55
C GLU A 773 54.16 -1.67 -22.19
N MET A 774 53.79 -2.72 -22.91
CA MET A 774 52.63 -3.53 -22.53
C MET A 774 52.94 -4.36 -21.28
N PRO A 775 52.14 -4.28 -20.23
CA PRO A 775 52.40 -4.99 -18.99
C PRO A 775 52.40 -6.50 -19.18
N LYS A 776 53.24 -7.17 -18.44
CA LYS A 776 53.33 -8.64 -18.33
C LYS A 776 53.35 -9.02 -16.85
N GLY A 777 52.34 -9.79 -16.44
CA GLY A 777 52.22 -10.18 -15.04
C GLY A 777 51.64 -9.07 -14.14
N LEU A 778 52.21 -8.91 -12.94
CA LEU A 778 51.71 -7.93 -11.97
C LEU A 778 52.58 -6.65 -11.99
N SER A 779 51.94 -5.51 -12.15
CA SER A 779 52.52 -4.16 -11.96
C SER A 779 51.85 -3.51 -10.75
N PRO A 780 52.55 -3.24 -9.64
CA PRO A 780 51.96 -2.65 -8.46
C PRO A 780 51.38 -1.24 -8.70
N ASP A 781 52.07 -0.37 -9.43
CA ASP A 781 51.57 0.98 -9.76
C ASP A 781 50.39 0.92 -10.73
N GLY A 782 50.48 0.02 -11.74
CA GLY A 782 49.38 -0.25 -12.66
C GLY A 782 48.13 -0.73 -11.95
N MET A 783 48.28 -1.67 -11.01
CA MET A 783 47.16 -2.21 -10.22
C MET A 783 46.55 -1.13 -9.31
N THR A 784 47.36 -0.30 -8.65
CA THR A 784 46.88 0.78 -7.78
C THR A 784 46.11 1.85 -8.57
N MET A 785 46.64 2.27 -9.74
CA MET A 785 45.95 3.20 -10.63
C MET A 785 44.64 2.61 -11.21
N ALA A 786 44.64 1.33 -11.57
CA ALA A 786 43.42 0.66 -12.05
C ALA A 786 42.36 0.59 -10.97
N PHE A 787 42.72 0.19 -9.74
CA PHE A 787 41.81 0.16 -8.60
C PHE A 787 41.20 1.54 -8.34
N MET A 788 42.01 2.58 -8.28
CA MET A 788 41.56 3.96 -8.07
C MET A 788 40.62 4.41 -9.19
N THR A 789 40.97 4.17 -10.45
CA THR A 789 40.15 4.57 -11.60
C THR A 789 38.83 3.84 -11.65
N MET A 790 38.81 2.53 -11.41
CA MET A 790 37.56 1.74 -11.41
C MET A 790 36.61 2.24 -10.35
N ASN A 791 37.06 2.38 -9.09
CA ASN A 791 36.23 2.91 -8.00
C ASN A 791 35.69 4.32 -8.30
N MET A 792 36.53 5.23 -8.79
CA MET A 792 36.10 6.59 -9.13
C MET A 792 35.15 6.61 -10.32
N CYS A 793 35.33 5.75 -11.33
CA CYS A 793 34.36 5.59 -12.43
C CYS A 793 32.98 5.17 -11.91
N GLU A 794 32.92 4.20 -11.01
CA GLU A 794 31.66 3.72 -10.40
C GLU A 794 31.00 4.81 -9.55
N ILE A 795 31.77 5.51 -8.72
CA ILE A 795 31.27 6.65 -7.96
C ILE A 795 30.65 7.72 -8.88
N PHE A 796 31.33 8.10 -9.97
CA PHE A 796 30.80 9.07 -10.93
C PHE A 796 29.66 8.49 -11.77
N GLN A 797 29.67 7.19 -12.05
CA GLN A 797 28.56 6.49 -12.73
C GLN A 797 27.28 6.54 -11.90
N SER A 798 27.35 6.50 -10.58
CA SER A 798 26.17 6.65 -9.72
C SER A 798 25.42 7.97 -9.95
N LEU A 799 26.11 9.06 -10.34
CA LEU A 799 25.48 10.32 -10.76
C LEU A 799 24.68 10.15 -12.05
N ASN A 800 25.23 9.42 -13.03
CA ASN A 800 24.54 9.15 -14.29
C ASN A 800 23.25 8.32 -14.07
N MET A 801 23.25 7.47 -13.03
CA MET A 801 22.10 6.60 -12.72
C MET A 801 20.95 7.34 -12.03
N ARG A 802 21.09 8.60 -11.62
CA ARG A 802 20.00 9.40 -11.06
C ARG A 802 18.79 9.49 -12.00
N SER A 803 19.02 9.48 -13.29
CA SER A 803 17.96 9.30 -14.29
C SER A 803 18.44 8.39 -15.42
N GLN A 804 17.57 7.45 -15.84
CA GLN A 804 17.87 6.60 -16.99
C GLN A 804 17.72 7.35 -18.34
N ARG A 805 16.90 8.40 -18.38
CA ARG A 805 16.51 9.10 -19.64
C ARG A 805 16.93 10.56 -19.67
N ALA A 806 16.70 11.28 -18.59
CA ALA A 806 17.00 12.70 -18.52
C ALA A 806 18.49 12.95 -18.32
N SER A 807 18.96 14.13 -18.74
CA SER A 807 20.31 14.59 -18.45
C SER A 807 20.43 14.94 -16.97
N ILE A 808 21.54 14.53 -16.34
CA ILE A 808 21.81 14.88 -14.93
C ILE A 808 21.87 16.40 -14.71
N PHE A 809 22.24 17.17 -15.74
CA PHE A 809 22.32 18.64 -15.68
C PHE A 809 20.93 19.32 -15.72
N ARG A 810 19.86 18.59 -16.03
CA ARG A 810 18.46 19.09 -16.04
C ARG A 810 17.66 18.71 -14.79
N LEU A 811 18.23 17.95 -13.88
CA LEU A 811 17.56 17.56 -12.63
C LEU A 811 17.54 18.74 -11.66
N ASN A 812 16.35 19.23 -11.31
CA ASN A 812 16.15 20.41 -10.46
C ASN A 812 16.28 20.12 -8.96
N TYR A 813 16.67 18.92 -8.57
CA TYR A 813 16.80 18.52 -7.17
C TYR A 813 18.11 17.76 -6.94
N GLN A 814 18.55 17.70 -5.69
CA GLN A 814 19.77 17.01 -5.28
C GLN A 814 19.45 15.85 -4.35
N ASN A 815 19.99 14.67 -4.64
CA ASN A 815 19.96 13.53 -3.73
C ASN A 815 21.14 13.64 -2.75
N LYS A 816 20.85 14.22 -1.55
CA LYS A 816 21.88 14.43 -0.51
C LYS A 816 22.49 13.12 -0.02
N ALA A 817 21.71 12.03 0.01
CA ALA A 817 22.20 10.72 0.41
C ALA A 817 23.23 10.20 -0.58
N LEU A 818 22.96 10.32 -1.90
CA LEU A 818 23.91 9.93 -2.94
C LEU A 818 25.21 10.71 -2.86
N PHE A 819 25.15 12.04 -2.72
CA PHE A 819 26.36 12.84 -2.53
C PHE A 819 27.13 12.47 -1.26
N GLY A 820 26.43 12.18 -0.18
CA GLY A 820 27.03 11.69 1.06
C GLY A 820 27.76 10.37 0.87
N THR A 821 27.16 9.40 0.18
CA THR A 821 27.79 8.10 -0.12
C THR A 821 28.97 8.24 -1.07
N MET A 822 28.87 9.10 -2.09
CA MET A 822 30.00 9.40 -3.00
C MET A 822 31.22 9.97 -2.25
N ILE A 823 31.01 10.95 -1.38
CA ILE A 823 32.10 11.54 -0.59
C ILE A 823 32.69 10.47 0.35
N MET A 824 31.84 9.68 1.00
CA MET A 824 32.26 8.59 1.88
C MET A 824 33.11 7.57 1.12
N SER A 825 32.66 7.13 -0.06
CA SER A 825 33.39 6.17 -0.90
C SER A 825 34.74 6.74 -1.37
N LEU A 826 34.80 8.00 -1.81
CA LEU A 826 36.06 8.66 -2.19
C LEU A 826 37.05 8.73 -1.01
N VAL A 827 36.58 9.04 0.19
CA VAL A 827 37.39 9.06 1.41
C VAL A 827 37.92 7.65 1.71
N PHE A 828 37.08 6.60 1.63
CA PHE A 828 37.52 5.24 1.87
C PHE A 828 38.54 4.76 0.82
N VAL A 829 38.33 5.04 -0.46
CA VAL A 829 39.30 4.72 -1.52
C VAL A 829 40.64 5.41 -1.26
N THR A 830 40.60 6.69 -0.89
CA THR A 830 41.82 7.46 -0.56
C THR A 830 42.52 6.87 0.67
N ILE A 831 41.82 6.54 1.74
CA ILE A 831 42.39 5.91 2.94
C ILE A 831 43.10 4.61 2.62
N VAL A 832 42.47 3.75 1.81
CA VAL A 832 43.01 2.43 1.46
C VAL A 832 44.31 2.56 0.62
N ILE A 833 44.43 3.59 -0.20
CA ILE A 833 45.61 3.81 -1.04
C ILE A 833 46.68 4.58 -0.29
N GLU A 834 46.37 5.62 0.51
CA GLU A 834 47.32 6.56 1.06
C GLU A 834 47.83 6.19 2.46
N VAL A 835 47.06 5.38 3.24
CA VAL A 835 47.50 4.94 4.57
C VAL A 835 48.48 3.76 4.44
N PRO A 836 49.80 3.92 4.75
CA PRO A 836 50.81 2.94 4.40
C PRO A 836 50.56 1.51 4.94
N PHE A 837 50.01 1.44 6.16
CA PHE A 837 49.68 0.16 6.76
C PHE A 837 48.59 -0.59 5.96
N ILE A 838 47.53 0.16 5.53
CA ILE A 838 46.41 -0.43 4.77
C ILE A 838 46.84 -0.68 3.32
N ALA A 839 47.51 0.26 2.69
CA ALA A 839 48.00 0.13 1.31
C ALA A 839 48.88 -1.12 1.13
N ASN A 840 49.80 -1.33 2.06
CA ASN A 840 50.65 -2.52 2.04
C ASN A 840 49.83 -3.83 2.22
N MET A 841 48.77 -3.79 3.02
CA MET A 841 47.87 -4.97 3.16
C MET A 841 47.17 -5.31 1.86
N PHE A 842 46.74 -4.32 1.11
CA PHE A 842 46.08 -4.49 -0.20
C PHE A 842 47.11 -4.69 -1.35
N GLY A 843 48.39 -4.51 -1.11
CA GLY A 843 49.46 -4.61 -2.09
C GLY A 843 49.53 -3.40 -3.03
N PHE A 844 49.08 -2.22 -2.54
CA PHE A 844 49.17 -0.96 -3.26
C PHE A 844 50.46 -0.21 -3.02
N THR A 845 50.83 0.60 -3.99
CA THR A 845 51.95 1.52 -3.93
C THR A 845 51.47 2.96 -3.64
N SER A 846 52.37 3.83 -3.18
CA SER A 846 52.04 5.22 -2.99
C SER A 846 51.80 5.94 -4.33
N VAL A 847 50.72 6.68 -4.43
CA VAL A 847 50.33 7.36 -5.66
C VAL A 847 50.85 8.81 -5.69
N SER A 848 51.50 9.19 -6.78
CA SER A 848 51.90 10.59 -7.01
C SER A 848 50.68 11.45 -7.36
N LEU A 849 50.78 12.77 -7.14
CA LEU A 849 49.73 13.73 -7.52
C LEU A 849 49.39 13.66 -9.02
N THR A 850 50.36 13.32 -9.88
CA THR A 850 50.18 13.18 -11.32
C THR A 850 49.33 11.95 -11.64
N GLU A 851 49.63 10.81 -11.03
CA GLU A 851 48.86 9.57 -11.16
C GLU A 851 47.42 9.75 -10.68
N TYR A 852 47.26 10.40 -9.52
CA TYR A 852 45.93 10.71 -8.99
C TYR A 852 45.13 11.61 -9.96
N ALA A 853 45.76 12.66 -10.52
CA ALA A 853 45.13 13.54 -11.48
C ALA A 853 44.74 12.82 -12.80
N ILE A 854 45.58 11.89 -13.28
CA ILE A 854 45.27 11.07 -14.46
C ILE A 854 44.10 10.13 -14.18
N ALA A 855 44.09 9.40 -13.08
CA ALA A 855 43.01 8.49 -12.70
C ALA A 855 41.70 9.26 -12.52
N LEU A 856 41.72 10.40 -11.83
CA LEU A 856 40.53 11.28 -11.69
C LEU A 856 40.04 11.80 -13.05
N GLY A 857 40.97 12.25 -13.92
CA GLY A 857 40.64 12.72 -15.27
C GLY A 857 39.97 11.66 -16.14
N LEU A 858 40.48 10.44 -16.11
CA LEU A 858 39.89 9.29 -16.79
C LEU A 858 38.50 8.97 -16.23
N SER A 859 38.34 8.96 -14.92
CA SER A 859 37.10 8.61 -14.26
C SER A 859 35.98 9.63 -14.52
N VAL A 860 36.28 10.92 -14.58
CA VAL A 860 35.31 11.97 -14.88
C VAL A 860 34.74 11.83 -16.31
N LEU A 861 35.45 11.21 -17.24
CA LEU A 861 34.97 10.99 -18.62
C LEU A 861 33.73 10.12 -18.70
N VAL A 862 33.43 9.32 -17.68
CA VAL A 862 32.19 8.54 -17.58
C VAL A 862 30.95 9.43 -17.71
N ILE A 863 30.98 10.64 -17.14
CA ILE A 863 29.84 11.57 -17.17
C ILE A 863 29.54 12.04 -18.60
N PRO A 864 30.44 12.70 -19.33
CA PRO A 864 30.14 13.19 -20.66
C PRO A 864 29.87 12.08 -21.68
N ILE A 865 30.49 10.91 -21.56
CA ILE A 865 30.27 9.78 -22.47
C ILE A 865 28.82 9.29 -22.31
N VAL A 866 28.36 9.03 -21.09
CA VAL A 866 26.98 8.58 -20.84
C VAL A 866 25.97 9.66 -21.24
N GLU A 867 26.24 10.94 -20.98
CA GLU A 867 25.37 12.03 -21.39
C GLU A 867 25.24 12.16 -22.91
N CYS A 868 26.32 11.93 -23.65
CA CYS A 868 26.29 11.87 -25.12
C CYS A 868 25.40 10.71 -25.62
N ILE A 869 25.55 9.53 -25.02
CA ILE A 869 24.72 8.37 -25.39
C ILE A 869 23.25 8.62 -25.05
N LYS A 870 22.93 9.13 -23.86
CA LYS A 870 21.57 9.52 -23.50
C LYS A 870 21.00 10.57 -24.46
N PHE A 871 21.80 11.51 -24.92
CA PHE A 871 21.39 12.50 -25.92
C PHE A 871 21.01 11.85 -27.25
N VAL A 872 21.81 10.90 -27.72
CA VAL A 872 21.51 10.14 -28.95
C VAL A 872 20.26 9.28 -28.76
N GLN A 873 20.15 8.56 -27.63
CA GLN A 873 18.97 7.73 -27.32
C GLN A 873 17.68 8.54 -27.29
N ARG A 874 17.71 9.75 -26.69
CA ARG A 874 16.55 10.66 -26.69
C ARG A 874 16.15 11.09 -28.11
N ARG A 875 17.09 11.28 -29.04
CA ARG A 875 16.78 11.63 -30.42
C ARG A 875 16.21 10.48 -31.24
N ILE A 876 16.58 9.24 -30.88
CA ILE A 876 16.10 8.05 -31.62
C ILE A 876 14.68 7.65 -31.12
N ARG A 877 14.38 7.88 -29.87
CA ARG A 877 13.10 7.46 -29.24
C ARG A 877 12.00 8.50 -29.37
N GLY A 878 12.29 9.67 -29.83
CA GLY A 878 11.27 10.68 -30.04
C GLY A 878 11.35 11.93 -30.02
#